data_d0ce77ff64a0631bd9b665d39be85d68
#
_entry.id   d0ce77ff64a0631bd9b665d39be85d68
#
_cell.length_a   1.000
_cell.length_b   1.000
_cell.length_c   1.000
_cell.angle_alpha   90.00
_cell.angle_beta   90.00
_cell.angle_gamma   90.00
#
_symmetry.space_group_name_H-M   'P 1'
#
loop_
_entity.id
_entity.type
_entity.pdbx_description
1 polymer ?
#
loop_
_entity_poly.entity_id
_entity_poly.type
_entity_poly.pdbx_seq_one_letter_code
_entity_poly.pdbx_strand_id
1 'polypeptide(L)'
;MPEALICWSLVELIGLTAFPLAFAFLRFLPDRGYSFAKALGLLLLTYLLWVGASARVIPNSRWAIVLLLALIAVAALAVASRDRAALLRFLKERWRHLLMMEAAFSITFFFALFLRSYMADIGSVEQPYELAYINAIIRSEHFPARDPWLSGHSIPLYHFGHMIVAMLTKLTDIPSRITFNLSLALIAALAFSGAFGLVYNLLADRCSARMLMLSGLLGGFLLMVMGNIEGFFELLAAHGIGSRSFYSMLDISGLGGPRTTSEWYPTEWNWYGRSIQIAGGPAEREFPFFSYLEGFVHGHSLALPFVLLGAVVALDIWRGPGGLGSRLSLPTALYGTAIALTLGAIGFINTWNLPPALLLFAIAVLGRNYSRRGALSAELLAETAAFVGPVMALSLVLYLPFYANLHAGGDLERLDVAGGSLPLDLFVTRPHHAVYVWLPFLWLIASFAIAALWGMRPKARSLALAVLPALAPLFAWAFLLALARGLGGLFDEVSARGDGWITFLALVALLTAVSLAFGRQLELSADSALAAASSFALATAGVGLLLILGMEFFWLHDLWGTRSTTLLKLGYHAWILLSVSAAFGAFHVFTAWRPTRLSGHVGRSAWLAATALILLAASIFPLAASFSRTNGFQNRRHLDGLILVKTFEPAEYEATEWLWQEVDGTPVILEAVGDSFSGYARVSSRTGLPTVLGWPYHEQLWRGSLEPQVGRREAVERVYTTTDPNEARAILERYDVEYVYVGSLERGQFQPASLSKFGLFMDIAFQQGEVTIYRRREPAS
;
A
#
# COMPACT_ATOMS: atom_id res chain seq x y z
N MET A 1 -5.47 13.78 21.71
CA MET A 1 -4.21 13.26 22.33
C MET A 1 -4.43 11.97 23.14
N PRO A 2 -5.49 11.81 24.00
CA PRO A 2 -5.74 10.53 24.69
C PRO A 2 -5.91 9.37 23.72
N GLU A 3 -6.70 9.55 22.64
CA GLU A 3 -6.97 8.55 21.62
C GLU A 3 -5.67 8.05 20.94
N ALA A 4 -4.74 8.98 20.68
CA ALA A 4 -3.44 8.65 20.10
C ALA A 4 -2.59 7.79 21.04
N LEU A 5 -2.57 8.11 22.32
CA LEU A 5 -1.83 7.33 23.32
C LEU A 5 -2.47 5.95 23.51
N ILE A 6 -3.80 5.85 23.51
CA ILE A 6 -4.52 4.57 23.60
C ILE A 6 -4.16 3.69 22.40
N CYS A 7 -4.26 4.22 21.17
CA CYS A 7 -3.94 3.49 19.95
C CYS A 7 -2.47 3.05 19.93
N TRP A 8 -1.54 3.97 20.22
CA TRP A 8 -0.10 3.68 20.31
C TRP A 8 0.19 2.59 21.35
N SER A 9 -0.35 2.72 22.57
CA SER A 9 -0.14 1.75 23.64
C SER A 9 -0.70 0.36 23.29
N LEU A 10 -1.85 0.30 22.61
CA LEU A 10 -2.43 -0.95 22.16
C LEU A 10 -1.54 -1.63 21.12
N VAL A 11 -1.02 -0.89 20.13
CA VAL A 11 -0.12 -1.42 19.12
C VAL A 11 1.19 -1.89 19.74
N GLU A 12 1.73 -1.16 20.72
CA GLU A 12 2.89 -1.60 21.51
C GLU A 12 2.61 -2.93 22.25
N LEU A 13 1.45 -3.02 22.90
CA LEU A 13 1.04 -4.24 23.59
C LEU A 13 0.93 -5.44 22.63
N ILE A 14 0.32 -5.24 21.45
CA ILE A 14 0.20 -6.28 20.41
C ILE A 14 1.61 -6.69 19.94
N GLY A 15 2.49 -5.73 19.68
CA GLY A 15 3.86 -5.97 19.25
C GLY A 15 4.68 -6.74 20.29
N LEU A 16 4.64 -6.32 21.54
CA LEU A 16 5.32 -6.99 22.65
C LEU A 16 4.79 -8.41 22.87
N THR A 17 3.47 -8.59 22.76
CA THR A 17 2.83 -9.92 22.82
C THR A 17 3.29 -10.82 21.71
N ALA A 18 3.40 -10.32 20.48
CA ALA A 18 3.83 -11.12 19.31
C ALA A 18 5.35 -11.32 19.23
N PHE A 19 6.15 -10.52 19.95
CA PHE A 19 7.61 -10.55 19.83
C PHE A 19 8.24 -11.93 20.08
N PRO A 20 7.86 -12.73 21.10
CA PRO A 20 8.42 -14.07 21.26
C PRO A 20 8.15 -15.00 20.06
N LEU A 21 7.02 -14.83 19.37
CA LEU A 21 6.71 -15.56 18.14
C LEU A 21 7.60 -15.08 16.99
N ALA A 22 7.77 -13.76 16.83
CA ALA A 22 8.69 -13.17 15.86
C ALA A 22 10.15 -13.63 16.12
N PHE A 23 10.58 -13.65 17.39
CA PHE A 23 11.90 -14.12 17.82
C PHE A 23 12.21 -15.56 17.40
N ALA A 24 11.21 -16.43 17.48
CA ALA A 24 11.33 -17.83 17.07
C ALA A 24 11.20 -18.00 15.55
N PHE A 25 10.34 -17.22 14.90
CA PHE A 25 10.09 -17.28 13.46
C PHE A 25 11.24 -16.69 12.64
N LEU A 26 11.64 -15.47 12.95
CA LEU A 26 12.67 -14.70 12.23
C LEU A 26 14.07 -14.86 12.91
N ARG A 27 14.41 -16.11 13.18
CA ARG A 27 15.55 -16.47 14.03
C ARG A 27 16.93 -16.21 13.46
N PHE A 28 17.05 -15.98 12.15
CA PHE A 28 18.32 -15.70 11.48
C PHE A 28 18.61 -14.22 11.32
N LEU A 29 17.66 -13.37 11.71
CA LEU A 29 17.84 -11.92 11.70
C LEU A 29 18.62 -11.44 12.94
N PRO A 30 19.47 -10.41 12.81
CA PRO A 30 20.15 -9.78 13.94
C PRO A 30 19.22 -9.17 14.99
N ASP A 31 18.05 -8.65 14.59
CA ASP A 31 17.03 -8.11 15.49
C ASP A 31 15.98 -9.15 15.91
N ARG A 32 16.11 -10.38 15.43
CA ARG A 32 15.16 -11.47 15.74
C ARG A 32 13.71 -11.10 15.42
N GLY A 33 13.50 -10.25 14.42
CA GLY A 33 12.18 -9.81 13.98
C GLY A 33 11.52 -8.76 14.87
N TYR A 34 12.27 -8.13 15.78
CA TYR A 34 11.71 -7.11 16.68
C TYR A 34 11.07 -5.95 15.95
N SER A 35 11.73 -5.40 14.93
CA SER A 35 11.22 -4.30 14.10
C SER A 35 9.90 -4.63 13.37
N PHE A 36 9.56 -5.91 13.24
CA PHE A 36 8.35 -6.39 12.57
C PHE A 36 7.33 -7.03 13.52
N ALA A 37 7.62 -7.08 14.83
CA ALA A 37 6.74 -7.73 15.81
C ALA A 37 5.34 -7.09 15.87
N LYS A 38 5.24 -5.77 15.71
CA LYS A 38 3.96 -5.03 15.65
C LYS A 38 3.14 -5.42 14.41
N ALA A 39 3.75 -5.40 13.22
CA ALA A 39 3.09 -5.79 11.97
C ALA A 39 2.68 -7.28 11.99
N LEU A 40 3.54 -8.16 12.48
CA LEU A 40 3.24 -9.59 12.64
C LEU A 40 2.10 -9.82 13.64
N GLY A 41 2.10 -9.11 14.77
CA GLY A 41 1.04 -9.20 15.78
C GLY A 41 -0.32 -8.75 15.23
N LEU A 42 -0.36 -7.63 14.53
CA LEU A 42 -1.56 -7.15 13.85
C LEU A 42 -2.07 -8.15 12.81
N LEU A 43 -1.16 -8.70 11.99
CA LEU A 43 -1.49 -9.72 11.00
C LEU A 43 -2.09 -10.97 11.65
N LEU A 44 -1.43 -11.54 12.67
CA LEU A 44 -1.88 -12.76 13.33
C LEU A 44 -3.23 -12.57 13.99
N LEU A 45 -3.43 -11.48 14.73
CA LEU A 45 -4.68 -11.20 15.43
C LEU A 45 -5.84 -11.01 14.45
N THR A 46 -5.62 -10.24 13.37
CA THR A 46 -6.63 -10.02 12.33
C THR A 46 -6.94 -11.31 11.57
N TYR A 47 -5.92 -12.12 11.25
CA TYR A 47 -6.11 -13.39 10.54
C TYR A 47 -6.97 -14.37 11.37
N LEU A 48 -6.66 -14.53 12.66
CA LEU A 48 -7.41 -15.40 13.54
C LEU A 48 -8.87 -14.93 13.71
N LEU A 49 -9.08 -13.62 13.83
CA LEU A 49 -10.42 -13.03 13.87
C LEU A 49 -11.18 -13.32 12.57
N TRP A 50 -10.52 -13.04 11.42
CA TRP A 50 -11.13 -13.25 10.11
C TRP A 50 -11.52 -14.72 9.87
N VAL A 51 -10.62 -15.66 10.13
CA VAL A 51 -10.91 -17.09 9.94
C VAL A 51 -12.02 -17.54 10.89
N GLY A 52 -11.94 -17.16 12.17
CA GLY A 52 -12.92 -17.55 13.17
C GLY A 52 -14.33 -17.01 12.88
N ALA A 53 -14.41 -15.75 12.44
CA ALA A 53 -15.68 -15.12 12.09
C ALA A 53 -16.21 -15.57 10.72
N SER A 54 -15.33 -15.91 9.75
CA SER A 54 -15.74 -16.53 8.48
C SER A 54 -16.29 -17.93 8.67
N ALA A 55 -15.68 -18.72 9.58
CA ALA A 55 -16.16 -20.04 9.95
C ALA A 55 -17.37 -20.02 10.90
N ARG A 56 -17.83 -18.82 11.33
CA ARG A 56 -18.90 -18.60 12.32
C ARG A 56 -18.67 -19.28 13.67
N VAL A 57 -17.39 -19.50 14.03
CA VAL A 57 -17.01 -20.07 15.34
C VAL A 57 -16.99 -19.00 16.42
N ILE A 58 -16.58 -17.78 16.06
CA ILE A 58 -16.58 -16.61 16.93
C ILE A 58 -17.16 -15.41 16.18
N PRO A 59 -17.87 -14.50 16.86
CA PRO A 59 -18.32 -13.26 16.24
C PRO A 59 -17.15 -12.25 16.09
N ASN A 60 -17.26 -11.33 15.15
CA ASN A 60 -16.40 -10.16 15.04
C ASN A 60 -16.73 -9.16 16.15
N SER A 61 -16.36 -9.45 17.37
CA SER A 61 -16.66 -8.65 18.57
C SER A 61 -15.41 -8.30 19.36
N ARG A 62 -15.49 -7.23 20.17
CA ARG A 62 -14.39 -6.79 21.04
C ARG A 62 -13.89 -7.91 21.93
N TRP A 63 -14.79 -8.68 22.53
CA TRP A 63 -14.44 -9.79 23.43
C TRP A 63 -13.75 -10.94 22.71
N ALA A 64 -14.19 -11.25 21.49
CA ALA A 64 -13.52 -12.25 20.67
C ALA A 64 -12.07 -11.82 20.33
N ILE A 65 -11.86 -10.56 20.01
CA ILE A 65 -10.53 -10.01 19.72
C ILE A 65 -9.64 -10.09 20.97
N VAL A 66 -10.14 -9.70 22.13
CA VAL A 66 -9.41 -9.81 23.42
C VAL A 66 -9.05 -11.26 23.72
N LEU A 67 -9.97 -12.20 23.52
CA LEU A 67 -9.72 -13.64 23.69
C LEU A 67 -8.61 -14.13 22.74
N LEU A 68 -8.65 -13.74 21.47
CA LEU A 68 -7.62 -14.11 20.49
C LEU A 68 -6.26 -13.49 20.85
N LEU A 69 -6.22 -12.24 21.33
CA LEU A 69 -4.98 -11.65 21.81
C LEU A 69 -4.42 -12.40 23.02
N ALA A 70 -5.29 -12.82 23.95
CA ALA A 70 -4.87 -13.65 25.08
C ALA A 70 -4.36 -15.03 24.61
N LEU A 71 -4.96 -15.64 23.59
CA LEU A 71 -4.48 -16.88 22.99
C LEU A 71 -3.10 -16.72 22.36
N ILE A 72 -2.87 -15.62 21.62
CA ILE A 72 -1.56 -15.27 21.09
C ILE A 72 -0.55 -15.08 22.23
N ALA A 73 -0.94 -14.41 23.32
CA ALA A 73 -0.08 -14.22 24.49
C ALA A 73 0.31 -15.57 25.14
N VAL A 74 -0.62 -16.48 25.30
CA VAL A 74 -0.34 -17.85 25.82
C VAL A 74 0.63 -18.59 24.91
N ALA A 75 0.40 -18.56 23.58
CA ALA A 75 1.32 -19.17 22.61
C ALA A 75 2.72 -18.53 22.68
N ALA A 76 2.78 -17.21 22.75
CA ALA A 76 4.03 -16.46 22.86
C ALA A 76 4.79 -16.80 24.17
N LEU A 77 4.09 -16.90 25.31
CA LEU A 77 4.67 -17.33 26.59
C LEU A 77 5.19 -18.76 26.54
N ALA A 78 4.47 -19.68 25.87
CA ALA A 78 4.91 -21.05 25.68
C ALA A 78 6.18 -21.13 24.84
N VAL A 79 6.31 -20.29 23.80
CA VAL A 79 7.53 -20.18 22.99
C VAL A 79 8.65 -19.54 23.80
N ALA A 80 8.37 -18.43 24.50
CA ALA A 80 9.34 -17.72 25.33
C ALA A 80 9.91 -18.61 26.46
N SER A 81 9.07 -19.48 27.06
CA SER A 81 9.48 -20.38 28.15
C SER A 81 10.51 -21.42 27.68
N ARG A 82 10.40 -21.89 26.41
CA ARG A 82 11.33 -22.87 25.83
C ARG A 82 12.73 -22.30 25.61
N ASP A 83 12.85 -21.01 25.34
CA ASP A 83 14.12 -20.36 24.99
C ASP A 83 14.36 -19.07 25.80
N ARG A 84 13.87 -19.07 27.08
CA ARG A 84 13.90 -17.92 27.97
C ARG A 84 15.29 -17.32 28.12
N ALA A 85 16.30 -18.17 28.28
CA ALA A 85 17.68 -17.70 28.46
C ALA A 85 18.23 -16.95 27.24
N ALA A 86 17.92 -17.44 26.02
CA ALA A 86 18.31 -16.77 24.78
C ALA A 86 17.56 -15.45 24.60
N LEU A 87 16.27 -15.41 24.86
CA LEU A 87 15.43 -14.20 24.78
C LEU A 87 15.94 -13.11 25.74
N LEU A 88 16.19 -13.45 27.02
CA LEU A 88 16.67 -12.49 28.02
C LEU A 88 18.09 -11.99 27.70
N ARG A 89 18.95 -12.87 27.21
CA ARG A 89 20.31 -12.50 26.74
C ARG A 89 20.21 -11.51 25.59
N PHE A 90 19.40 -11.82 24.59
CA PHE A 90 19.17 -10.96 23.43
C PHE A 90 18.69 -9.57 23.85
N LEU A 91 17.67 -9.48 24.72
CA LEU A 91 17.15 -8.21 25.22
C LEU A 91 18.24 -7.41 25.94
N LYS A 92 19.04 -8.07 26.79
CA LYS A 92 20.14 -7.44 27.52
C LYS A 92 21.28 -6.96 26.61
N GLU A 93 21.62 -7.72 25.57
CA GLU A 93 22.73 -7.37 24.67
C GLU A 93 22.34 -6.34 23.61
N ARG A 94 21.07 -6.34 23.15
CA ARG A 94 20.60 -5.52 22.04
C ARG A 94 19.71 -4.35 22.44
N TRP A 95 19.48 -4.06 23.73
CA TRP A 95 18.50 -3.07 24.21
C TRP A 95 18.64 -1.69 23.55
N ARG A 96 19.88 -1.22 23.29
CA ARG A 96 20.12 0.07 22.63
C ARG A 96 19.59 0.09 21.19
N HIS A 97 19.73 -1.00 20.47
CA HIS A 97 19.22 -1.13 19.11
C HIS A 97 17.70 -1.26 19.08
N LEU A 98 17.14 -1.99 20.05
CA LEU A 98 15.69 -2.09 20.21
C LEU A 98 15.08 -0.71 20.54
N LEU A 99 15.72 0.06 21.43
CA LEU A 99 15.29 1.42 21.72
C LEU A 99 15.37 2.35 20.51
N MET A 100 16.36 2.19 19.63
CA MET A 100 16.44 2.95 18.38
C MET A 100 15.26 2.62 17.44
N MET A 101 14.84 1.34 17.37
CA MET A 101 13.70 0.90 16.56
C MET A 101 12.39 1.45 17.13
N GLU A 102 12.22 1.39 18.45
CA GLU A 102 11.06 1.97 19.14
C GLU A 102 11.00 3.50 18.97
N ALA A 103 12.15 4.17 19.07
CA ALA A 103 12.21 5.60 18.82
C ALA A 103 11.85 5.94 17.36
N ALA A 104 12.32 5.17 16.39
CA ALA A 104 11.96 5.38 14.99
C ALA A 104 10.46 5.21 14.77
N PHE A 105 9.84 4.18 15.34
CA PHE A 105 8.40 3.96 15.29
C PHE A 105 7.62 5.09 15.97
N SER A 106 7.91 5.37 17.24
CA SER A 106 7.14 6.32 18.05
C SER A 106 7.28 7.76 17.55
N ILE A 107 8.50 8.19 17.20
CA ILE A 107 8.72 9.54 16.63
C ILE A 107 7.95 9.70 15.33
N THR A 108 8.01 8.70 14.45
CA THR A 108 7.28 8.76 13.17
C THR A 108 5.77 8.76 13.40
N PHE A 109 5.24 7.94 14.33
CA PHE A 109 3.82 7.92 14.67
C PHE A 109 3.32 9.28 15.14
N PHE A 110 3.97 9.86 16.13
CA PHE A 110 3.52 11.14 16.67
C PHE A 110 3.79 12.32 15.74
N PHE A 111 4.84 12.28 14.94
CA PHE A 111 5.09 13.30 13.91
C PHE A 111 4.07 13.22 12.77
N ALA A 112 3.79 12.03 12.26
CA ALA A 112 2.75 11.83 11.27
C ALA A 112 1.39 12.26 11.81
N LEU A 113 1.05 11.89 13.05
CA LEU A 113 -0.20 12.31 13.68
C LEU A 113 -0.26 13.83 13.86
N PHE A 114 0.87 14.48 14.21
CA PHE A 114 0.94 15.95 14.27
C PHE A 114 0.57 16.57 12.93
N LEU A 115 1.17 16.14 11.82
CA LEU A 115 0.82 16.64 10.50
C LEU A 115 -0.65 16.37 10.17
N ARG A 116 -1.11 15.13 10.40
CA ARG A 116 -2.49 14.73 10.10
C ARG A 116 -3.53 15.52 10.89
N SER A 117 -3.18 15.97 12.11
CA SER A 117 -4.10 16.78 12.92
C SER A 117 -4.49 18.13 12.29
N TYR A 118 -3.78 18.61 11.30
CA TYR A 118 -4.12 19.82 10.54
C TYR A 118 -4.93 19.52 9.26
N MET A 119 -5.08 18.25 8.89
CA MET A 119 -5.69 17.78 7.64
C MET A 119 -6.60 16.58 7.88
N ALA A 120 -7.29 16.52 9.02
CA ALA A 120 -7.95 15.31 9.47
C ALA A 120 -9.31 15.03 8.77
N ASP A 121 -9.84 15.98 8.01
CA ASP A 121 -11.15 15.85 7.37
C ASP A 121 -11.21 14.67 6.41
N ILE A 122 -12.32 13.94 6.43
CA ILE A 122 -12.65 12.81 5.57
C ILE A 122 -13.78 13.27 4.63
N GLY A 123 -13.50 13.32 3.36
CA GLY A 123 -14.50 13.82 2.38
C GLY A 123 -13.97 14.01 0.97
N SER A 124 -12.64 13.80 0.76
CA SER A 124 -12.04 13.92 -0.56
C SER A 124 -11.96 12.57 -1.27
N VAL A 125 -12.20 12.59 -2.56
CA VAL A 125 -11.98 11.53 -3.57
C VAL A 125 -12.26 10.11 -3.06
N GLU A 126 -11.28 9.38 -2.55
CA GLU A 126 -11.34 7.96 -2.20
C GLU A 126 -11.74 7.70 -0.72
N GLN A 127 -11.55 8.66 0.16
CA GLN A 127 -11.76 8.48 1.60
C GLN A 127 -13.18 8.02 2.00
N PRO A 128 -14.29 8.41 1.32
CA PRO A 128 -15.62 7.94 1.65
C PRO A 128 -15.78 6.42 1.54
N TYR A 129 -15.22 5.76 0.51
CA TYR A 129 -15.33 4.30 0.40
C TYR A 129 -14.47 3.58 1.43
N GLU A 130 -13.29 4.11 1.74
CA GLU A 130 -12.40 3.54 2.74
C GLU A 130 -13.04 3.55 4.14
N LEU A 131 -13.67 4.68 4.48
CA LEU A 131 -14.46 4.79 5.71
C LEU A 131 -15.67 3.85 5.70
N ALA A 132 -16.37 3.74 4.55
CA ALA A 132 -17.50 2.83 4.36
C ALA A 132 -17.09 1.37 4.63
N TYR A 133 -15.96 0.92 4.10
CA TYR A 133 -15.46 -0.44 4.33
C TYR A 133 -15.09 -0.69 5.77
N ILE A 134 -14.37 0.24 6.42
CA ILE A 134 -14.04 0.14 7.84
C ILE A 134 -15.32 0.01 8.67
N ASN A 135 -16.32 0.87 8.43
CA ASN A 135 -17.58 0.89 9.16
C ASN A 135 -18.43 -0.37 8.91
N ALA A 136 -18.49 -0.84 7.67
CA ALA A 136 -19.20 -2.07 7.32
C ALA A 136 -18.57 -3.30 7.98
N ILE A 137 -17.22 -3.36 8.05
CA ILE A 137 -16.51 -4.42 8.76
C ILE A 137 -16.79 -4.34 10.27
N ILE A 138 -16.82 -3.14 10.85
CA ILE A 138 -17.15 -2.96 12.27
C ILE A 138 -18.56 -3.51 12.56
N ARG A 139 -19.55 -3.21 11.73
CA ARG A 139 -20.94 -3.65 11.93
C ARG A 139 -21.16 -5.14 11.65
N SER A 140 -20.38 -5.74 10.75
CA SER A 140 -20.55 -7.14 10.37
C SER A 140 -20.14 -8.08 11.50
N GLU A 141 -21.06 -8.90 11.96
CA GLU A 141 -20.83 -9.91 13.01
C GLU A 141 -19.98 -11.09 12.50
N HIS A 142 -20.18 -11.45 11.24
CA HIS A 142 -19.48 -12.55 10.56
C HIS A 142 -18.96 -12.09 9.19
N PHE A 143 -18.03 -12.85 8.62
CA PHE A 143 -17.48 -12.56 7.28
C PHE A 143 -17.97 -13.55 6.23
N PRO A 144 -18.05 -13.14 4.94
CA PRO A 144 -17.64 -11.84 4.41
C PRO A 144 -18.53 -10.70 4.91
N ALA A 145 -17.94 -9.51 5.08
CA ALA A 145 -18.65 -8.31 5.52
C ALA A 145 -19.69 -7.87 4.45
N ARG A 146 -20.80 -7.30 4.91
CA ARG A 146 -21.82 -6.72 4.03
C ARG A 146 -21.25 -5.54 3.25
N ASP A 147 -21.61 -5.44 1.98
CA ASP A 147 -21.25 -4.29 1.16
C ASP A 147 -22.07 -3.07 1.55
N PRO A 148 -21.44 -1.95 1.97
CA PRO A 148 -22.18 -0.76 2.35
C PRO A 148 -22.83 -0.04 1.17
N TRP A 149 -22.35 -0.28 -0.07
CA TRP A 149 -22.81 0.42 -1.26
C TRP A 149 -23.67 -0.41 -2.22
N LEU A 150 -23.83 -1.71 -1.92
CA LEU A 150 -24.68 -2.59 -2.72
C LEU A 150 -25.38 -3.62 -1.81
N SER A 151 -26.56 -3.26 -1.29
CA SER A 151 -27.33 -4.13 -0.39
C SER A 151 -27.55 -5.52 -0.98
N GLY A 152 -27.50 -6.54 -0.11
CA GLY A 152 -27.63 -7.96 -0.50
C GLY A 152 -26.34 -8.60 -0.98
N HIS A 153 -25.25 -7.85 -1.10
CA HIS A 153 -23.92 -8.34 -1.51
C HIS A 153 -22.91 -8.24 -0.38
N SER A 154 -21.75 -8.88 -0.56
CA SER A 154 -20.55 -8.73 0.28
C SER A 154 -19.55 -7.79 -0.39
N ILE A 155 -18.62 -7.23 0.41
CA ILE A 155 -17.52 -6.41 -0.09
C ILE A 155 -16.74 -7.18 -1.16
N PRO A 156 -16.62 -6.65 -2.40
CA PRO A 156 -16.07 -7.37 -3.54
C PRO A 156 -14.54 -7.33 -3.62
N LEU A 157 -13.92 -6.35 -2.96
CA LEU A 157 -12.50 -6.02 -3.12
C LEU A 157 -11.67 -6.53 -1.93
N TYR A 158 -10.34 -6.51 -2.07
CA TYR A 158 -9.42 -6.79 -0.98
C TYR A 158 -9.59 -5.78 0.17
N HIS A 159 -9.73 -6.28 1.39
CA HIS A 159 -10.09 -5.45 2.56
C HIS A 159 -9.40 -5.85 3.87
N PHE A 160 -8.40 -6.74 3.83
CA PHE A 160 -7.72 -7.19 5.06
C PHE A 160 -7.04 -6.03 5.81
N GLY A 161 -6.50 -5.05 5.10
CA GLY A 161 -5.95 -3.85 5.72
C GLY A 161 -7.00 -3.02 6.45
N HIS A 162 -8.19 -2.86 5.86
CA HIS A 162 -9.33 -2.18 6.52
C HIS A 162 -9.82 -2.95 7.75
N MET A 163 -9.73 -4.31 7.73
CA MET A 163 -10.02 -5.13 8.90
C MET A 163 -9.07 -4.87 10.06
N ILE A 164 -7.78 -4.59 9.80
CA ILE A 164 -6.83 -4.20 10.86
C ILE A 164 -7.29 -2.91 11.52
N VAL A 165 -7.70 -1.91 10.73
CA VAL A 165 -8.21 -0.63 11.24
C VAL A 165 -9.51 -0.84 12.03
N ALA A 166 -10.47 -1.60 11.48
CA ALA A 166 -11.73 -1.94 12.15
C ALA A 166 -11.51 -2.69 13.47
N MET A 167 -10.58 -3.63 13.51
CA MET A 167 -10.20 -4.37 14.71
C MET A 167 -9.62 -3.42 15.79
N LEU A 168 -8.73 -2.52 15.42
CA LEU A 168 -8.17 -1.52 16.34
C LEU A 168 -9.27 -0.57 16.84
N THR A 169 -10.21 -0.15 15.98
CA THR A 169 -11.37 0.65 16.34
C THR A 169 -12.20 -0.05 17.41
N LYS A 170 -12.54 -1.33 17.23
CA LYS A 170 -13.29 -2.13 18.23
C LYS A 170 -12.55 -2.30 19.54
N LEU A 171 -11.22 -2.52 19.50
CA LEU A 171 -10.43 -2.68 20.73
C LEU A 171 -10.32 -1.41 21.54
N THR A 172 -10.12 -0.27 20.86
CA THR A 172 -9.93 1.03 21.53
C THR A 172 -11.22 1.70 21.94
N ASP A 173 -12.34 1.34 21.30
CA ASP A 173 -13.63 2.03 21.45
C ASP A 173 -13.58 3.50 20.98
N ILE A 174 -12.58 3.84 20.17
CA ILE A 174 -12.45 5.17 19.54
C ILE A 174 -13.30 5.19 18.26
N PRO A 175 -14.11 6.22 18.01
CA PRO A 175 -14.91 6.30 16.79
C PRO A 175 -14.09 6.16 15.52
N SER A 176 -14.65 5.49 14.50
CA SER A 176 -13.97 5.22 13.22
C SER A 176 -13.48 6.47 12.51
N ARG A 177 -14.20 7.58 12.60
CA ARG A 177 -13.81 8.90 12.07
C ARG A 177 -12.50 9.45 12.68
N ILE A 178 -12.10 8.97 13.87
CA ILE A 178 -10.83 9.29 14.51
C ILE A 178 -9.79 8.21 14.22
N THR A 179 -10.16 6.92 14.34
CA THR A 179 -9.23 5.82 14.08
C THR A 179 -8.80 5.75 12.62
N PHE A 180 -9.58 6.26 11.68
CA PHE A 180 -9.17 6.49 10.30
C PHE A 180 -7.88 7.33 10.23
N ASN A 181 -7.84 8.48 10.90
CA ASN A 181 -6.68 9.35 10.95
C ASN A 181 -5.51 8.76 11.76
N LEU A 182 -5.79 8.03 12.85
CA LEU A 182 -4.78 7.31 13.61
C LEU A 182 -4.13 6.19 12.79
N SER A 183 -4.89 5.53 11.91
CA SER A 183 -4.38 4.46 11.05
C SER A 183 -3.37 4.95 10.03
N LEU A 184 -3.53 6.15 9.49
CA LEU A 184 -2.55 6.78 8.59
C LEU A 184 -1.21 7.01 9.28
N ALA A 185 -1.23 7.53 10.51
CA ALA A 185 -0.02 7.69 11.31
C ALA A 185 0.61 6.33 11.67
N LEU A 186 -0.21 5.32 11.96
CA LEU A 186 0.25 3.96 12.24
C LEU A 186 0.91 3.31 11.01
N ILE A 187 0.31 3.41 9.84
CA ILE A 187 0.87 2.89 8.58
C ILE A 187 2.22 3.55 8.31
N ALA A 188 2.30 4.88 8.42
CA ALA A 188 3.54 5.63 8.22
C ALA A 188 4.64 5.17 9.22
N ALA A 189 4.30 4.99 10.49
CA ALA A 189 5.24 4.55 11.51
C ALA A 189 5.72 3.11 11.32
N LEU A 190 4.81 2.19 11.00
CA LEU A 190 5.14 0.78 10.72
C LEU A 190 5.99 0.65 9.45
N ALA A 191 5.68 1.41 8.40
CA ALA A 191 6.44 1.40 7.15
C ALA A 191 7.84 2.00 7.32
N PHE A 192 7.94 3.16 7.99
CA PHE A 192 9.22 3.79 8.28
C PHE A 192 10.12 2.89 9.14
N SER A 193 9.59 2.39 10.26
CA SER A 193 10.33 1.50 11.18
C SER A 193 10.64 0.14 10.53
N GLY A 194 9.77 -0.36 9.65
CA GLY A 194 10.00 -1.58 8.87
C GLY A 194 11.15 -1.42 7.87
N ALA A 195 11.20 -0.30 7.11
CA ALA A 195 12.31 0.00 6.21
C ALA A 195 13.63 0.20 7.01
N PHE A 196 13.57 0.94 8.12
CA PHE A 196 14.70 1.06 9.07
C PHE A 196 15.18 -0.32 9.51
N GLY A 197 14.29 -1.19 9.98
CA GLY A 197 14.59 -2.52 10.48
C GLY A 197 15.17 -3.44 9.42
N LEU A 198 14.67 -3.37 8.18
CA LEU A 198 15.21 -4.18 7.08
C LEU A 198 16.64 -3.75 6.72
N VAL A 199 16.91 -2.45 6.62
CA VAL A 199 18.28 -1.91 6.43
C VAL A 199 19.17 -2.26 7.63
N TYR A 200 18.65 -2.15 8.87
CA TYR A 200 19.34 -2.59 10.08
C TYR A 200 19.76 -4.06 9.96
N ASN A 201 18.86 -4.95 9.61
CA ASN A 201 19.14 -6.38 9.50
C ASN A 201 20.16 -6.72 8.39
N LEU A 202 20.25 -5.90 7.35
CA LEU A 202 21.29 -6.03 6.33
C LEU A 202 22.68 -5.61 6.85
N LEU A 203 22.77 -4.62 7.74
CA LEU A 203 24.01 -3.97 8.15
C LEU A 203 24.49 -4.30 9.56
N ALA A 204 23.65 -4.87 10.41
CA ALA A 204 23.99 -5.19 11.80
C ALA A 204 25.28 -6.01 11.89
N ASP A 205 26.09 -5.70 12.89
CA ASP A 205 27.40 -6.30 13.16
C ASP A 205 28.48 -6.04 12.06
N ARG A 206 28.19 -5.16 11.07
CA ARG A 206 29.11 -4.85 9.95
C ARG A 206 29.59 -3.41 9.94
N CYS A 207 29.01 -2.55 10.76
CA CYS A 207 29.37 -1.14 10.83
C CYS A 207 29.13 -0.55 12.23
N SER A 208 29.59 0.69 12.46
CA SER A 208 29.34 1.39 13.71
C SER A 208 27.85 1.67 13.92
N ALA A 209 27.41 1.78 15.19
CA ALA A 209 26.02 2.09 15.54
C ALA A 209 25.54 3.39 14.87
N ARG A 210 26.41 4.40 14.71
CA ARG A 210 26.08 5.65 14.02
C ARG A 210 25.76 5.42 12.54
N MET A 211 26.58 4.66 11.83
CA MET A 211 26.36 4.35 10.40
C MET A 211 25.12 3.51 10.22
N LEU A 212 24.89 2.56 11.11
CA LEU A 212 23.71 1.72 11.14
C LEU A 212 22.42 2.57 11.29
N MET A 213 22.44 3.50 12.25
CA MET A 213 21.33 4.44 12.47
C MET A 213 21.08 5.32 11.25
N LEU A 214 22.12 5.94 10.68
CA LEU A 214 21.96 6.82 9.51
C LEU A 214 21.44 6.06 8.29
N SER A 215 21.92 4.84 8.05
CA SER A 215 21.46 4.02 6.93
C SER A 215 20.00 3.57 7.12
N GLY A 216 19.63 3.18 8.33
CA GLY A 216 18.24 2.84 8.66
C GLY A 216 17.29 4.04 8.51
N LEU A 217 17.68 5.20 9.03
CA LEU A 217 16.91 6.45 8.85
C LEU A 217 16.78 6.84 7.37
N LEU A 218 17.85 6.65 6.57
CA LEU A 218 17.77 6.86 5.13
C LEU A 218 16.76 5.93 4.47
N GLY A 219 16.70 4.65 4.86
CA GLY A 219 15.69 3.70 4.35
C GLY A 219 14.26 4.14 4.66
N GLY A 220 13.98 4.53 5.91
CA GLY A 220 12.68 5.08 6.30
C GLY A 220 12.34 6.38 5.58
N PHE A 221 13.31 7.28 5.43
CA PHE A 221 13.16 8.56 4.70
C PHE A 221 12.82 8.32 3.22
N LEU A 222 13.59 7.49 2.53
CA LEU A 222 13.37 7.18 1.11
C LEU A 222 12.00 6.52 0.87
N LEU A 223 11.49 5.76 1.83
CA LEU A 223 10.19 5.13 1.71
C LEU A 223 9.04 6.10 2.02
N MET A 224 9.07 6.74 3.19
CA MET A 224 7.88 7.40 3.73
C MET A 224 7.88 8.92 3.66
N VAL A 225 9.06 9.54 3.49
CA VAL A 225 9.16 11.00 3.54
C VAL A 225 9.49 11.59 2.18
N MET A 226 10.34 10.92 1.40
CA MET A 226 10.78 11.42 0.11
C MET A 226 9.63 11.49 -0.89
N GLY A 227 9.54 12.62 -1.63
CA GLY A 227 8.73 12.74 -2.84
C GLY A 227 9.56 12.50 -4.10
N ASN A 228 8.95 12.77 -5.25
CA ASN A 228 9.67 12.88 -6.51
C ASN A 228 10.27 14.30 -6.69
N ILE A 229 11.05 14.52 -7.74
CA ILE A 229 11.70 15.83 -7.95
C ILE A 229 10.80 16.87 -8.64
N GLU A 230 9.56 16.55 -8.96
CA GLU A 230 8.61 17.48 -9.59
C GLU A 230 8.36 18.69 -8.69
N GLY A 231 8.23 18.50 -7.36
CA GLY A 231 8.07 19.59 -6.41
C GLY A 231 9.19 20.66 -6.45
N PHE A 232 10.39 20.31 -6.91
CA PHE A 232 11.45 21.29 -7.16
C PHE A 232 11.09 22.22 -8.31
N PHE A 233 10.51 21.71 -9.39
CA PHE A 233 10.09 22.54 -10.53
C PHE A 233 8.90 23.42 -10.16
N GLU A 234 7.97 22.93 -9.35
CA GLU A 234 6.87 23.72 -8.79
C GLU A 234 7.39 24.90 -7.94
N LEU A 235 8.41 24.65 -7.11
CA LEU A 235 9.02 25.70 -6.30
C LEU A 235 9.69 26.76 -7.18
N LEU A 236 10.41 26.37 -8.24
CA LEU A 236 10.99 27.31 -9.20
C LEU A 236 9.92 28.15 -9.89
N ALA A 237 8.84 27.51 -10.34
CA ALA A 237 7.72 28.18 -10.98
C ALA A 237 7.06 29.20 -10.05
N ALA A 238 6.80 28.83 -8.79
CA ALA A 238 6.20 29.69 -7.78
C ALA A 238 7.02 30.94 -7.45
N HIS A 239 8.33 30.92 -7.70
CA HIS A 239 9.23 32.05 -7.49
C HIS A 239 9.58 32.82 -8.79
N GLY A 240 8.84 32.55 -9.87
CA GLY A 240 9.07 33.27 -11.14
C GLY A 240 10.37 32.89 -11.86
N ILE A 241 11.00 31.77 -11.49
CA ILE A 241 12.28 31.32 -12.05
C ILE A 241 12.01 30.44 -13.29
N GLY A 242 12.71 30.72 -14.38
CA GLY A 242 12.59 29.99 -15.65
C GLY A 242 11.76 30.72 -16.70
N SER A 243 11.60 30.11 -17.88
CA SER A 243 10.83 30.65 -19.00
C SER A 243 9.67 29.71 -19.35
N ARG A 244 8.67 30.20 -20.08
CA ARG A 244 7.57 29.33 -20.57
C ARG A 244 8.10 28.18 -21.43
N SER A 245 9.13 28.40 -22.25
CA SER A 245 9.76 27.35 -23.04
C SER A 245 10.45 26.31 -22.19
N PHE A 246 11.07 26.70 -21.07
CA PHE A 246 11.62 25.76 -20.10
C PHE A 246 10.53 24.82 -19.51
N TYR A 247 9.41 25.38 -19.04
CA TYR A 247 8.32 24.60 -18.48
C TYR A 247 7.61 23.73 -19.52
N SER A 248 7.45 24.24 -20.76
CA SER A 248 6.93 23.41 -21.87
C SER A 248 7.83 22.21 -22.19
N MET A 249 9.16 22.36 -22.02
CA MET A 249 10.12 21.26 -22.22
C MET A 249 10.07 20.23 -21.08
N LEU A 250 9.67 20.63 -19.86
CA LEU A 250 9.49 19.70 -18.74
C LEU A 250 8.31 18.75 -18.98
N ASP A 251 7.33 19.15 -19.79
CA ASP A 251 6.17 18.33 -20.15
C ASP A 251 5.39 17.80 -18.93
N ILE A 252 5.22 18.67 -17.92
CA ILE A 252 4.44 18.37 -16.71
C ILE A 252 3.05 19.01 -16.90
N SER A 253 2.02 18.19 -16.84
CA SER A 253 0.62 18.61 -17.04
C SER A 253 0.25 19.72 -16.05
N GLY A 254 -0.29 20.84 -16.57
CA GLY A 254 -0.70 21.99 -15.76
C GLY A 254 0.43 22.92 -15.27
N LEU A 255 1.71 22.60 -15.49
CA LEU A 255 2.85 23.46 -15.15
C LEU A 255 3.31 24.28 -16.38
N GLY A 256 2.51 25.29 -16.75
CA GLY A 256 2.70 26.03 -18.01
C GLY A 256 3.69 27.19 -17.99
N GLY A 257 4.29 27.54 -16.86
CA GLY A 257 5.22 28.67 -16.78
C GLY A 257 5.45 29.22 -15.38
N PRO A 258 6.31 30.25 -15.29
CA PRO A 258 6.59 30.91 -14.01
C PRO A 258 5.34 31.63 -13.48
N ARG A 259 5.22 31.65 -12.17
CA ARG A 259 4.15 32.27 -11.38
C ARG A 259 4.79 33.09 -10.26
N THR A 260 3.98 33.82 -9.52
CA THR A 260 4.47 34.55 -8.34
C THR A 260 3.57 34.21 -7.15
N THR A 261 4.16 33.82 -6.05
CA THR A 261 3.50 33.65 -4.74
C THR A 261 4.17 34.54 -3.70
N SER A 262 3.43 34.97 -2.68
CA SER A 262 3.98 35.63 -1.50
C SER A 262 4.64 34.65 -0.52
N GLU A 263 4.28 33.38 -0.63
CA GLU A 263 4.76 32.33 0.27
C GLU A 263 6.04 31.69 -0.29
N TRP A 264 6.82 31.03 0.56
CA TRP A 264 7.99 30.27 0.13
C TRP A 264 7.63 28.96 -0.59
N TYR A 265 6.35 28.52 -0.49
CA TYR A 265 5.81 27.31 -1.13
C TYR A 265 4.75 27.66 -2.17
N PRO A 266 4.47 26.79 -3.16
CA PRO A 266 3.40 27.03 -4.13
C PRO A 266 2.03 27.10 -3.46
N THR A 267 1.23 28.11 -3.81
CA THR A 267 -0.11 28.37 -3.24
C THR A 267 -1.24 28.09 -4.22
N GLU A 268 -0.94 27.65 -5.43
CA GLU A 268 -1.95 27.28 -6.41
C GLU A 268 -2.76 26.07 -5.93
N TRP A 269 -4.05 26.08 -6.22
CA TRP A 269 -4.93 24.97 -5.89
C TRP A 269 -4.44 23.66 -6.50
N ASN A 270 -4.30 22.63 -5.68
CA ASN A 270 -3.92 21.26 -6.06
C ASN A 270 -2.62 21.14 -6.88
N TRP A 271 -1.65 22.06 -6.72
CA TRP A 271 -0.36 21.96 -7.41
C TRP A 271 0.35 20.63 -7.08
N TYR A 272 0.21 20.14 -5.85
CA TYR A 272 0.79 18.87 -5.41
C TYR A 272 0.21 17.65 -6.12
N GLY A 273 -1.02 17.73 -6.66
CA GLY A 273 -1.61 16.69 -7.50
C GLY A 273 -0.89 16.50 -8.82
N ARG A 274 -0.19 17.54 -9.34
CA ARG A 274 0.62 17.41 -10.56
C ARG A 274 1.80 16.46 -10.40
N SER A 275 2.30 16.29 -9.18
CA SER A 275 3.41 15.38 -8.88
C SER A 275 3.10 13.91 -9.19
N ILE A 276 1.84 13.53 -9.22
CA ILE A 276 1.42 12.17 -9.57
C ILE A 276 1.04 12.03 -11.05
N GLN A 277 0.83 13.13 -11.78
CA GLN A 277 0.41 13.16 -13.19
C GLN A 277 1.56 13.37 -14.17
N ILE A 278 2.78 12.95 -13.83
CA ILE A 278 4.01 13.20 -14.60
C ILE A 278 4.10 12.34 -15.87
N ALA A 279 3.43 11.19 -15.92
CA ALA A 279 3.69 10.19 -16.95
C ALA A 279 3.10 10.49 -18.34
N GLY A 280 2.55 11.70 -18.55
CA GLY A 280 1.85 12.07 -19.77
C GLY A 280 0.42 11.50 -19.84
N GLY A 281 -0.57 12.32 -20.16
CA GLY A 281 -1.99 11.93 -20.13
C GLY A 281 -2.55 11.76 -18.70
N PRO A 282 -3.72 11.13 -18.55
CA PRO A 282 -4.44 11.03 -17.28
C PRO A 282 -3.87 9.96 -16.32
N ALA A 283 -2.72 9.32 -16.64
CA ALA A 283 -2.15 8.27 -15.81
C ALA A 283 -1.53 8.82 -14.53
N GLU A 284 -2.03 8.38 -13.40
CA GLU A 284 -1.56 8.78 -12.07
C GLU A 284 -0.53 7.81 -11.50
N ARG A 285 0.48 8.35 -10.83
CA ARG A 285 1.56 7.59 -10.19
C ARG A 285 1.80 8.11 -8.78
N GLU A 286 1.05 7.59 -7.84
CA GLU A 286 1.21 7.94 -6.43
C GLU A 286 2.50 7.39 -5.83
N PHE A 287 2.90 8.00 -4.71
CA PHE A 287 4.00 7.55 -3.86
C PHE A 287 3.62 7.72 -2.37
N PRO A 288 4.29 7.01 -1.44
CA PRO A 288 3.80 6.88 -0.06
C PRO A 288 3.52 8.18 0.68
N PHE A 289 4.36 9.20 0.50
CA PHE A 289 4.12 10.50 1.16
C PHE A 289 2.89 11.22 0.58
N PHE A 290 2.65 11.13 -0.73
CA PHE A 290 1.46 11.72 -1.37
C PHE A 290 0.18 11.09 -0.81
N SER A 291 0.07 9.77 -0.82
CA SER A 291 -1.12 9.09 -0.30
C SER A 291 -1.34 9.35 1.20
N TYR A 292 -0.25 9.47 1.97
CA TYR A 292 -0.32 9.90 3.36
C TYR A 292 -0.86 11.34 3.49
N LEU A 293 -0.37 12.28 2.67
CA LEU A 293 -0.79 13.69 2.67
C LEU A 293 -2.28 13.83 2.32
N GLU A 294 -2.73 13.10 1.29
CA GLU A 294 -4.14 13.06 0.89
C GLU A 294 -5.03 12.31 1.88
N GLY A 295 -4.44 11.47 2.73
CA GLY A 295 -5.18 10.72 3.73
C GLY A 295 -5.84 9.46 3.20
N PHE A 296 -5.19 8.79 2.23
CA PHE A 296 -5.70 7.56 1.64
C PHE A 296 -5.34 6.32 2.46
N VAL A 297 -6.35 5.61 2.94
CA VAL A 297 -6.25 4.32 3.66
C VAL A 297 -6.52 3.16 2.71
N HIS A 298 -6.19 3.31 1.43
CA HIS A 298 -6.41 2.28 0.42
C HIS A 298 -5.39 1.13 0.50
N GLY A 299 -5.67 0.03 -0.22
CA GLY A 299 -4.88 -1.20 -0.14
C GLY A 299 -3.38 -1.02 -0.41
N HIS A 300 -2.96 -0.02 -1.19
CA HIS A 300 -1.53 0.24 -1.45
C HIS A 300 -0.82 0.77 -0.19
N SER A 301 -1.42 1.75 0.48
CA SER A 301 -0.89 2.34 1.72
C SER A 301 -0.88 1.33 2.85
N LEU A 302 -1.99 0.60 3.02
CA LEU A 302 -2.14 -0.46 4.03
C LEU A 302 -1.14 -1.61 3.83
N ALA A 303 -0.71 -1.88 2.60
CA ALA A 303 0.23 -2.95 2.30
C ALA A 303 1.69 -2.64 2.66
N LEU A 304 2.09 -1.36 2.80
CA LEU A 304 3.47 -0.94 3.02
C LEU A 304 4.20 -1.75 4.11
N PRO A 305 3.70 -1.84 5.37
CA PRO A 305 4.39 -2.57 6.42
C PRO A 305 4.42 -4.10 6.19
N PHE A 306 3.43 -4.65 5.47
CA PHE A 306 3.32 -6.08 5.24
C PHE A 306 4.17 -6.55 4.05
N VAL A 307 4.33 -5.74 3.02
CA VAL A 307 5.32 -5.97 1.95
C VAL A 307 6.73 -5.97 2.52
N LEU A 308 7.05 -5.05 3.44
CA LEU A 308 8.32 -5.05 4.17
C LEU A 308 8.47 -6.28 5.07
N LEU A 309 7.40 -6.75 5.72
CA LEU A 309 7.38 -8.01 6.47
C LEU A 309 7.66 -9.20 5.55
N GLY A 310 7.10 -9.25 4.34
CA GLY A 310 7.43 -10.25 3.33
C GLY A 310 8.91 -10.19 2.90
N ALA A 311 9.45 -8.99 2.70
CA ALA A 311 10.86 -8.79 2.35
C ALA A 311 11.80 -9.21 3.49
N VAL A 312 11.45 -8.96 4.75
CA VAL A 312 12.28 -9.41 5.88
C VAL A 312 12.21 -10.92 6.09
N VAL A 313 11.07 -11.55 5.81
CA VAL A 313 10.95 -13.01 5.76
C VAL A 313 11.88 -13.59 4.70
N ALA A 314 11.92 -12.99 3.50
CA ALA A 314 12.87 -13.38 2.46
C ALA A 314 14.33 -13.19 2.90
N LEU A 315 14.64 -12.13 3.64
CA LEU A 315 15.97 -11.91 4.21
C LEU A 315 16.33 -12.94 5.30
N ASP A 316 15.38 -13.33 6.16
CA ASP A 316 15.58 -14.38 7.16
C ASP A 316 15.93 -15.71 6.47
N ILE A 317 15.19 -16.08 5.43
CA ILE A 317 15.50 -17.23 4.58
C ILE A 317 16.89 -17.11 3.99
N TRP A 318 17.24 -15.98 3.40
CA TRP A 318 18.53 -15.73 2.78
C TRP A 318 19.70 -15.93 3.76
N ARG A 319 19.56 -15.50 5.00
CA ARG A 319 20.57 -15.59 6.05
C ARG A 319 20.67 -16.94 6.73
N GLY A 320 19.65 -17.76 6.60
CA GLY A 320 19.60 -19.04 7.30
C GLY A 320 20.54 -20.11 6.72
N PRO A 321 20.76 -21.23 7.38
CA PRO A 321 21.53 -22.37 6.86
C PRO A 321 20.77 -23.03 5.70
N GLY A 322 21.46 -23.47 4.64
CA GLY A 322 20.86 -24.06 3.43
C GLY A 322 20.01 -25.33 3.67
N GLY A 323 19.32 -25.77 2.63
CA GLY A 323 18.60 -27.06 2.60
C GLY A 323 17.09 -27.01 2.88
N LEU A 324 16.45 -25.88 2.60
CA LEU A 324 14.98 -25.83 2.53
C LEU A 324 14.51 -26.68 1.35
N GLY A 325 13.56 -27.58 1.59
CA GLY A 325 13.03 -28.49 0.58
C GLY A 325 13.72 -29.86 0.50
N SER A 326 14.88 -30.04 1.11
CA SER A 326 15.57 -31.36 1.09
C SER A 326 14.91 -32.41 1.99
N ARG A 327 14.23 -32.01 3.07
CA ARG A 327 13.49 -32.88 3.97
C ARG A 327 12.29 -32.15 4.57
N LEU A 328 11.12 -32.79 4.52
CA LEU A 328 9.94 -32.33 5.23
C LEU A 328 10.06 -32.74 6.71
N SER A 329 10.12 -31.75 7.59
CA SER A 329 10.07 -31.93 9.05
C SER A 329 9.01 -31.01 9.64
N LEU A 330 8.51 -31.33 10.83
CA LEU A 330 7.53 -30.47 11.50
C LEU A 330 8.02 -29.01 11.66
N PRO A 331 9.27 -28.74 12.10
CA PRO A 331 9.79 -27.35 12.13
C PRO A 331 9.80 -26.68 10.76
N THR A 332 10.17 -27.40 9.67
CA THR A 332 10.16 -26.86 8.31
C THR A 332 8.74 -26.58 7.83
N ALA A 333 7.79 -27.46 8.14
CA ALA A 333 6.38 -27.27 7.81
C ALA A 333 5.77 -26.05 8.54
N LEU A 334 6.02 -25.91 9.85
CA LEU A 334 5.57 -24.75 10.64
C LEU A 334 6.18 -23.44 10.14
N TYR A 335 7.48 -23.46 9.79
CA TYR A 335 8.15 -22.31 9.21
C TYR A 335 7.55 -21.93 7.84
N GLY A 336 7.32 -22.92 6.97
CA GLY A 336 6.64 -22.73 5.69
C GLY A 336 5.21 -22.17 5.83
N THR A 337 4.46 -22.65 6.83
CA THR A 337 3.12 -22.14 7.14
C THR A 337 3.13 -20.69 7.59
N ALA A 338 4.08 -20.28 8.44
CA ALA A 338 4.22 -18.89 8.86
C ALA A 338 4.59 -17.97 7.69
N ILE A 339 5.45 -18.45 6.76
CA ILE A 339 5.76 -17.74 5.51
C ILE A 339 4.50 -17.62 4.65
N ALA A 340 3.77 -18.73 4.43
CA ALA A 340 2.56 -18.75 3.61
C ALA A 340 1.47 -17.83 4.17
N LEU A 341 1.32 -17.78 5.49
CA LEU A 341 0.40 -16.86 6.16
C LEU A 341 0.79 -15.39 5.92
N THR A 342 2.08 -15.08 5.99
CA THR A 342 2.58 -13.72 5.71
C THR A 342 2.35 -13.31 4.24
N LEU A 343 2.70 -14.20 3.30
CA LEU A 343 2.56 -13.92 1.86
C LEU A 343 1.09 -13.82 1.45
N GLY A 344 0.23 -14.71 1.95
CA GLY A 344 -1.20 -14.67 1.66
C GLY A 344 -1.88 -13.40 2.20
N ALA A 345 -1.46 -12.89 3.37
CA ALA A 345 -1.96 -11.62 3.89
C ALA A 345 -1.63 -10.44 2.96
N ILE A 346 -0.43 -10.42 2.35
CA ILE A 346 -0.06 -9.41 1.36
C ILE A 346 -1.05 -9.43 0.18
N GLY A 347 -1.42 -10.62 -0.31
CA GLY A 347 -2.42 -10.78 -1.37
C GLY A 347 -3.83 -10.35 -0.97
N PHE A 348 -4.24 -10.56 0.29
CA PHE A 348 -5.54 -10.12 0.78
C PHE A 348 -5.59 -8.62 1.10
N ILE A 349 -4.46 -7.99 1.41
CA ILE A 349 -4.38 -6.53 1.56
C ILE A 349 -4.40 -5.84 0.19
N ASN A 350 -3.66 -6.38 -0.78
CA ASN A 350 -3.64 -5.95 -2.17
C ASN A 350 -3.12 -7.09 -3.05
N THR A 351 -4.00 -7.66 -3.86
CA THR A 351 -3.74 -8.86 -4.65
C THR A 351 -2.50 -8.73 -5.55
N TRP A 352 -2.26 -7.55 -6.13
CA TRP A 352 -1.13 -7.30 -7.03
C TRP A 352 0.23 -7.17 -6.32
N ASN A 353 0.25 -7.09 -5.00
CA ASN A 353 1.50 -7.16 -4.24
C ASN A 353 2.00 -8.60 -4.03
N LEU A 354 1.15 -9.61 -4.22
CA LEU A 354 1.52 -11.02 -4.01
C LEU A 354 2.55 -11.52 -5.04
N PRO A 355 2.39 -11.33 -6.38
CA PRO A 355 3.35 -11.83 -7.34
C PRO A 355 4.80 -11.37 -7.13
N PRO A 356 5.09 -10.06 -6.94
CA PRO A 356 6.46 -9.63 -6.66
C PRO A 356 6.99 -10.11 -5.29
N ALA A 357 6.14 -10.24 -4.28
CA ALA A 357 6.52 -10.82 -3.00
C ALA A 357 6.91 -12.31 -3.13
N LEU A 358 6.14 -13.08 -3.90
CA LEU A 358 6.45 -14.47 -4.24
C LEU A 358 7.73 -14.62 -5.06
N LEU A 359 7.99 -13.69 -5.99
CA LEU A 359 9.23 -13.66 -6.76
C LEU A 359 10.44 -13.43 -5.84
N LEU A 360 10.37 -12.44 -4.95
CA LEU A 360 11.46 -12.18 -4.00
C LEU A 360 11.68 -13.38 -3.05
N PHE A 361 10.61 -14.00 -2.58
CA PHE A 361 10.65 -15.22 -1.79
C PHE A 361 11.35 -16.36 -2.53
N ALA A 362 10.97 -16.61 -3.79
CA ALA A 362 11.58 -17.66 -4.62
C ALA A 362 13.07 -17.40 -4.86
N ILE A 363 13.45 -16.14 -5.15
CA ILE A 363 14.85 -15.72 -5.28
C ILE A 363 15.61 -15.96 -3.96
N ALA A 364 15.00 -15.69 -2.81
CA ALA A 364 15.64 -15.91 -1.52
C ALA A 364 15.90 -17.40 -1.25
N VAL A 365 14.95 -18.27 -1.53
CA VAL A 365 15.14 -19.73 -1.38
C VAL A 365 16.18 -20.25 -2.36
N LEU A 366 16.10 -19.83 -3.63
CA LEU A 366 17.05 -20.23 -4.67
C LEU A 366 18.49 -19.79 -4.31
N GLY A 367 18.67 -18.51 -3.96
CA GLY A 367 19.99 -17.97 -3.61
C GLY A 367 20.61 -18.65 -2.40
N ARG A 368 19.79 -18.94 -1.38
CA ARG A 368 20.23 -19.69 -0.21
C ARG A 368 20.66 -21.12 -0.57
N ASN A 369 19.85 -21.85 -1.36
CA ASN A 369 20.19 -23.20 -1.79
C ASN A 369 21.44 -23.20 -2.70
N TYR A 370 21.58 -22.17 -3.55
CA TYR A 370 22.77 -21.96 -4.38
C TYR A 370 24.04 -21.73 -3.54
N SER A 371 23.98 -20.86 -2.53
CA SER A 371 25.13 -20.60 -1.64
C SER A 371 25.63 -21.88 -0.94
N ARG A 372 24.75 -22.87 -0.73
CA ARG A 372 25.13 -24.17 -0.17
C ARG A 372 25.78 -25.10 -1.19
N ARG A 373 25.24 -25.15 -2.42
CA ARG A 373 25.64 -26.12 -3.45
C ARG A 373 26.77 -25.62 -4.36
N GLY A 374 26.91 -24.30 -4.49
CA GLY A 374 27.94 -23.66 -5.31
C GLY A 374 27.71 -23.70 -6.82
N ALA A 375 26.67 -24.41 -7.29
CA ALA A 375 26.38 -24.54 -8.72
C ALA A 375 24.88 -24.61 -9.01
N LEU A 376 24.46 -24.07 -10.16
CA LEU A 376 23.13 -24.27 -10.70
C LEU A 376 23.01 -25.69 -11.28
N SER A 377 22.11 -26.49 -10.75
CA SER A 377 21.80 -27.84 -11.20
C SER A 377 20.31 -28.10 -11.19
N ALA A 378 19.87 -29.13 -11.92
CA ALA A 378 18.46 -29.57 -11.90
C ALA A 378 18.00 -29.95 -10.48
N GLU A 379 18.88 -30.56 -9.68
CA GLU A 379 18.60 -30.93 -8.30
C GLU A 379 18.39 -29.69 -7.41
N LEU A 380 19.17 -28.62 -7.59
CA LEU A 380 18.99 -27.36 -6.88
C LEU A 380 17.64 -26.71 -7.21
N LEU A 381 17.25 -26.74 -8.50
CA LEU A 381 15.95 -26.22 -8.92
C LEU A 381 14.81 -27.06 -8.36
N ALA A 382 14.92 -28.40 -8.39
CA ALA A 382 13.95 -29.30 -7.80
C ALA A 382 13.80 -29.10 -6.29
N GLU A 383 14.92 -28.98 -5.54
CA GLU A 383 14.93 -28.69 -4.10
C GLU A 383 14.26 -27.33 -3.80
N THR A 384 14.53 -26.32 -4.61
CA THR A 384 13.91 -25.01 -4.48
C THR A 384 12.41 -25.08 -4.74
N ALA A 385 12.00 -25.73 -5.83
CA ALA A 385 10.59 -25.89 -6.19
C ALA A 385 9.80 -26.71 -5.14
N ALA A 386 10.44 -27.73 -4.55
CA ALA A 386 9.84 -28.56 -3.50
C ALA A 386 9.51 -27.80 -2.21
N PHE A 387 10.12 -26.64 -1.98
CA PHE A 387 9.75 -25.75 -0.87
C PHE A 387 8.87 -24.59 -1.32
N VAL A 388 9.25 -23.93 -2.41
CA VAL A 388 8.54 -22.73 -2.93
C VAL A 388 7.11 -23.09 -3.37
N GLY A 389 6.93 -24.16 -4.13
CA GLY A 389 5.62 -24.56 -4.65
C GLY A 389 4.57 -24.80 -3.56
N PRO A 390 4.82 -25.66 -2.57
CA PRO A 390 3.88 -25.85 -1.46
C PRO A 390 3.60 -24.59 -0.64
N VAL A 391 4.61 -23.73 -0.39
CA VAL A 391 4.40 -22.48 0.35
C VAL A 391 3.54 -21.51 -0.47
N MET A 392 3.76 -21.39 -1.78
CA MET A 392 2.91 -20.59 -2.67
C MET A 392 1.48 -21.11 -2.69
N ALA A 393 1.28 -22.42 -2.88
CA ALA A 393 -0.06 -23.02 -2.84
C ALA A 393 -0.74 -22.78 -1.50
N LEU A 394 -0.02 -22.97 -0.40
CA LEU A 394 -0.55 -22.76 0.96
C LEU A 394 -0.90 -21.30 1.22
N SER A 395 -0.16 -20.34 0.65
CA SER A 395 -0.48 -18.90 0.77
C SER A 395 -1.83 -18.54 0.15
N LEU A 396 -2.27 -19.27 -0.87
CA LEU A 396 -3.61 -19.12 -1.45
C LEU A 396 -4.66 -19.89 -0.65
N VAL A 397 -4.36 -21.12 -0.24
CA VAL A 397 -5.30 -21.98 0.50
C VAL A 397 -5.67 -21.39 1.87
N LEU A 398 -4.73 -20.80 2.59
CA LEU A 398 -4.99 -20.15 3.88
C LEU A 398 -5.97 -18.97 3.78
N TYR A 399 -6.10 -18.37 2.60
CA TYR A 399 -6.99 -17.25 2.31
C TYR A 399 -8.10 -17.62 1.30
N LEU A 400 -8.37 -18.92 1.12
CA LEU A 400 -9.35 -19.41 0.15
C LEU A 400 -10.74 -18.76 0.28
N PRO A 401 -11.31 -18.51 1.49
CA PRO A 401 -12.60 -17.83 1.61
C PRO A 401 -12.59 -16.41 1.02
N PHE A 402 -11.46 -15.70 1.08
CA PHE A 402 -11.31 -14.42 0.41
C PHE A 402 -11.32 -14.58 -1.12
N TYR A 403 -10.46 -15.46 -1.66
CA TYR A 403 -10.38 -15.66 -3.11
C TYR A 403 -11.67 -16.19 -3.72
N ALA A 404 -12.43 -17.01 -2.97
CA ALA A 404 -13.73 -17.51 -3.40
C ALA A 404 -14.81 -16.43 -3.48
N ASN A 405 -14.68 -15.33 -2.72
CA ASN A 405 -15.58 -14.19 -2.70
C ASN A 405 -15.01 -12.97 -3.44
N LEU A 406 -13.78 -13.05 -3.94
CA LEU A 406 -13.18 -11.98 -4.71
C LEU A 406 -13.85 -11.91 -6.08
N HIS A 407 -14.65 -10.89 -6.27
CA HIS A 407 -15.14 -10.54 -7.60
C HIS A 407 -14.05 -9.68 -8.25
N ALA A 408 -12.94 -10.32 -8.63
CA ALA A 408 -11.97 -9.66 -9.49
C ALA A 408 -12.71 -9.26 -10.76
N GLY A 409 -12.76 -7.96 -11.02
CA GLY A 409 -13.69 -7.32 -11.92
C GLY A 409 -13.69 -7.82 -13.34
N GLY A 410 -14.12 -9.04 -13.61
CA GLY A 410 -14.27 -9.59 -14.94
C GLY A 410 -13.06 -9.35 -15.83
N ASP A 411 -13.20 -8.53 -16.89
CA ASP A 411 -12.08 -8.05 -17.73
C ASP A 411 -11.25 -6.94 -17.06
N LEU A 412 -11.74 -6.35 -15.98
CA LEU A 412 -11.03 -5.31 -15.24
C LEU A 412 -9.95 -5.93 -14.34
N GLU A 413 -8.85 -5.20 -14.18
CA GLU A 413 -7.62 -5.70 -13.55
C GLU A 413 -6.98 -6.93 -14.26
N ARG A 414 -7.44 -7.28 -15.47
CA ARG A 414 -6.74 -8.25 -16.28
C ARG A 414 -5.39 -7.69 -16.73
N LEU A 415 -4.35 -8.49 -16.63
CA LEU A 415 -3.05 -8.15 -17.20
C LEU A 415 -3.13 -8.21 -18.73
N ASP A 416 -2.84 -7.12 -19.40
CA ASP A 416 -2.84 -6.99 -20.85
C ASP A 416 -1.49 -6.45 -21.35
N VAL A 417 -1.29 -6.48 -22.67
CA VAL A 417 -0.07 -6.00 -23.30
C VAL A 417 -0.25 -4.58 -23.84
N ALA A 418 0.75 -3.72 -23.63
CA ALA A 418 0.76 -2.39 -24.19
C ALA A 418 0.70 -2.44 -25.72
N GLY A 419 -0.14 -1.60 -26.35
CA GLY A 419 -0.40 -1.63 -27.78
C GLY A 419 -1.44 -2.67 -28.21
N GLY A 420 -2.04 -3.44 -27.30
CA GLY A 420 -3.14 -4.36 -27.58
C GLY A 420 -4.45 -3.63 -27.82
N SER A 421 -5.07 -3.14 -26.74
CA SER A 421 -6.37 -2.47 -26.76
C SER A 421 -6.31 -0.95 -26.62
N LEU A 422 -5.19 -0.39 -26.13
CA LEU A 422 -5.01 1.05 -25.91
C LEU A 422 -3.86 1.63 -26.76
N PRO A 423 -3.94 2.92 -27.13
CA PRO A 423 -2.88 3.63 -27.84
C PRO A 423 -1.55 3.61 -27.08
N LEU A 424 -0.45 3.46 -27.77
CA LEU A 424 0.88 3.31 -27.20
C LEU A 424 1.40 4.57 -26.52
N ASP A 425 1.02 5.75 -26.97
CA ASP A 425 1.41 7.04 -26.41
C ASP A 425 1.01 7.19 -24.92
N LEU A 426 -0.02 6.45 -24.49
CA LEU A 426 -0.41 6.35 -23.07
C LEU A 426 0.52 5.45 -22.22
N PHE A 427 1.36 4.62 -22.85
CA PHE A 427 2.19 3.62 -22.18
C PHE A 427 3.67 3.95 -22.11
N VAL A 428 4.14 4.89 -22.90
CA VAL A 428 5.56 5.22 -22.99
C VAL A 428 5.94 6.22 -21.91
N THR A 429 6.85 5.82 -21.02
CA THR A 429 7.48 6.77 -20.10
C THR A 429 8.65 7.46 -20.77
N ARG A 430 8.54 8.76 -21.01
CA ARG A 430 9.63 9.57 -21.59
C ARG A 430 10.83 9.64 -20.64
N PRO A 431 12.07 9.80 -21.13
CA PRO A 431 13.27 9.77 -20.30
C PRO A 431 13.26 10.79 -19.14
N HIS A 432 12.80 12.01 -19.38
CA HIS A 432 12.72 13.05 -18.35
C HIS A 432 11.65 12.72 -17.29
N HIS A 433 10.51 12.15 -17.66
CA HIS A 433 9.49 11.69 -16.71
C HIS A 433 10.02 10.55 -15.81
N ALA A 434 10.76 9.58 -16.37
CA ALA A 434 11.43 8.54 -15.59
C ALA A 434 12.42 9.14 -14.58
N VAL A 435 13.16 10.18 -14.98
CA VAL A 435 14.08 10.92 -14.11
C VAL A 435 13.31 11.64 -13.00
N TYR A 436 12.21 12.33 -13.30
CA TYR A 436 11.47 13.08 -12.27
C TYR A 436 10.95 12.16 -11.15
N VAL A 437 10.51 10.97 -11.49
CA VAL A 437 9.96 10.03 -10.50
C VAL A 437 11.05 9.22 -9.80
N TRP A 438 12.01 8.69 -10.54
CA TRP A 438 12.88 7.62 -10.05
C TRP A 438 14.32 8.04 -9.78
N LEU A 439 14.74 9.29 -10.10
CA LEU A 439 16.14 9.71 -10.02
C LEU A 439 16.83 9.36 -8.69
N PRO A 440 16.26 9.60 -7.50
CA PRO A 440 16.95 9.30 -6.25
C PRO A 440 17.34 7.82 -6.16
N PHE A 441 16.44 6.92 -6.55
CA PHE A 441 16.67 5.48 -6.54
C PHE A 441 17.66 5.05 -7.63
N LEU A 442 17.44 5.50 -8.86
CA LEU A 442 18.29 5.15 -10.01
C LEU A 442 19.74 5.58 -9.76
N TRP A 443 19.95 6.79 -9.20
CA TRP A 443 21.26 7.30 -8.82
C TRP A 443 21.98 6.40 -7.79
N LEU A 444 21.30 6.09 -6.69
CA LEU A 444 21.89 5.32 -5.60
C LEU A 444 22.12 3.85 -6.01
N ILE A 445 21.20 3.25 -6.75
CA ILE A 445 21.29 1.86 -7.20
C ILE A 445 22.34 1.73 -8.31
N ALA A 446 22.43 2.66 -9.26
CA ALA A 446 23.48 2.66 -10.27
C ALA A 446 24.87 2.81 -9.62
N SER A 447 25.00 3.74 -8.67
CA SER A 447 26.23 3.90 -7.89
C SER A 447 26.60 2.62 -7.14
N PHE A 448 25.63 1.94 -6.55
CA PHE A 448 25.82 0.66 -5.87
C PHE A 448 26.28 -0.43 -6.82
N ALA A 449 25.61 -0.59 -7.97
CA ALA A 449 25.97 -1.59 -8.97
C ALA A 449 27.40 -1.36 -9.50
N ILE A 450 27.77 -0.09 -9.80
CA ILE A 450 29.10 0.29 -10.23
C ILE A 450 30.15 -0.05 -9.17
N ALA A 451 29.90 0.31 -7.90
CA ALA A 451 30.81 -0.01 -6.80
C ALA A 451 30.98 -1.51 -6.60
N ALA A 452 29.87 -2.27 -6.68
CA ALA A 452 29.88 -3.73 -6.57
C ALA A 452 30.60 -4.42 -7.74
N LEU A 453 30.63 -3.81 -8.92
CA LEU A 453 31.33 -4.31 -10.12
C LEU A 453 32.77 -3.81 -10.25
N TRP A 454 33.20 -2.89 -9.38
CA TRP A 454 34.52 -2.26 -9.53
C TRP A 454 35.65 -3.27 -9.63
N GLY A 455 36.49 -3.14 -10.66
CA GLY A 455 37.60 -4.05 -10.94
C GLY A 455 37.21 -5.42 -11.53
N MET A 456 35.91 -5.65 -11.78
CA MET A 456 35.44 -6.87 -12.46
C MET A 456 35.64 -6.75 -13.98
N ARG A 457 36.06 -7.85 -14.60
CA ARG A 457 35.99 -8.04 -16.05
C ARG A 457 34.96 -9.15 -16.31
N PRO A 458 33.74 -8.79 -16.73
CA PRO A 458 32.69 -9.78 -16.89
C PRO A 458 33.04 -10.74 -18.05
N LYS A 459 32.84 -12.04 -17.82
CA LYS A 459 32.88 -13.05 -18.89
C LYS A 459 31.64 -12.91 -19.77
N ALA A 460 31.76 -13.24 -21.05
CA ALA A 460 30.61 -13.18 -21.99
C ALA A 460 29.39 -13.97 -21.49
N ARG A 461 29.61 -15.16 -20.90
CA ARG A 461 28.54 -15.98 -20.31
C ARG A 461 27.82 -15.26 -19.14
N SER A 462 28.58 -14.61 -18.26
CA SER A 462 27.97 -13.87 -17.14
C SER A 462 27.14 -12.68 -17.63
N LEU A 463 27.63 -11.99 -18.67
CA LEU A 463 26.90 -10.89 -19.30
C LEU A 463 25.60 -11.40 -19.97
N ALA A 464 25.68 -12.50 -20.74
CA ALA A 464 24.51 -13.10 -21.38
C ALA A 464 23.44 -13.51 -20.34
N LEU A 465 23.83 -14.13 -19.21
CA LEU A 465 22.92 -14.49 -18.15
C LEU A 465 22.32 -13.28 -17.45
N ALA A 466 23.08 -12.20 -17.27
CA ALA A 466 22.64 -10.99 -16.57
C ALA A 466 21.66 -10.16 -17.41
N VAL A 467 21.73 -10.24 -18.74
CA VAL A 467 20.84 -9.51 -19.62
C VAL A 467 19.46 -10.17 -19.76
N LEU A 468 19.37 -11.48 -19.51
CA LEU A 468 18.12 -12.24 -19.68
C LEU A 468 16.94 -11.69 -18.86
N PRO A 469 17.08 -11.43 -17.52
CA PRO A 469 15.98 -10.84 -16.75
C PRO A 469 15.55 -9.47 -17.28
N ALA A 470 16.49 -8.68 -17.79
CA ALA A 470 16.21 -7.35 -18.30
C ALA A 470 15.48 -7.36 -19.66
N LEU A 471 15.72 -8.37 -20.49
CA LEU A 471 15.05 -8.51 -21.78
C LEU A 471 13.78 -9.39 -21.72
N ALA A 472 13.57 -10.12 -20.62
CA ALA A 472 12.42 -11.01 -20.49
C ALA A 472 11.07 -10.30 -20.68
N PRO A 473 10.79 -9.10 -20.10
CA PRO A 473 9.53 -8.39 -20.34
C PRO A 473 9.36 -7.99 -21.80
N LEU A 474 10.41 -7.54 -22.48
CA LEU A 474 10.38 -7.19 -23.89
C LEU A 474 10.02 -8.41 -24.77
N PHE A 475 10.67 -9.55 -24.56
CA PHE A 475 10.40 -10.75 -25.35
C PHE A 475 8.99 -11.29 -25.07
N ALA A 476 8.56 -11.29 -23.81
CA ALA A 476 7.19 -11.71 -23.47
C ALA A 476 6.16 -10.81 -24.14
N TRP A 477 6.34 -9.48 -24.05
CA TRP A 477 5.48 -8.50 -24.71
C TRP A 477 5.46 -8.69 -26.23
N ALA A 478 6.63 -8.76 -26.88
CA ALA A 478 6.72 -8.90 -28.33
C ALA A 478 6.06 -10.20 -28.81
N PHE A 479 6.24 -11.29 -28.10
CA PHE A 479 5.62 -12.58 -28.40
C PHE A 479 4.09 -12.52 -28.28
N LEU A 480 3.58 -12.00 -27.15
CA LEU A 480 2.13 -11.90 -26.91
C LEU A 480 1.46 -10.93 -27.88
N LEU A 481 2.10 -9.79 -28.16
CA LEU A 481 1.57 -8.82 -29.13
C LEU A 481 1.57 -9.36 -30.54
N ALA A 482 2.63 -10.08 -30.95
CA ALA A 482 2.68 -10.74 -32.25
C ALA A 482 1.60 -11.83 -32.38
N LEU A 483 1.26 -12.55 -31.34
CA LEU A 483 0.14 -13.48 -31.29
C LEU A 483 -1.21 -12.76 -31.41
N ALA A 484 -1.36 -11.60 -30.78
CA ALA A 484 -2.62 -10.86 -30.76
C ALA A 484 -2.87 -10.07 -32.08
N ARG A 485 -1.86 -9.42 -32.65
CA ARG A 485 -1.97 -8.47 -33.78
C ARG A 485 -1.10 -8.80 -34.99
N GLY A 486 -0.39 -9.94 -34.97
CA GLY A 486 0.55 -10.33 -36.01
C GLY A 486 1.85 -9.51 -35.99
N LEU A 487 2.78 -9.88 -36.88
CA LEU A 487 4.08 -9.19 -36.99
C LEU A 487 3.95 -7.75 -37.45
N GLY A 488 2.98 -7.41 -38.29
CA GLY A 488 2.70 -6.03 -38.73
C GLY A 488 2.36 -5.14 -37.53
N GLY A 489 1.40 -5.56 -36.71
CA GLY A 489 1.03 -4.83 -35.48
C GLY A 489 2.19 -4.68 -34.50
N LEU A 490 3.08 -5.67 -34.37
CA LEU A 490 4.28 -5.57 -33.56
C LEU A 490 5.24 -4.48 -34.11
N PHE A 491 5.48 -4.44 -35.45
CA PHE A 491 6.35 -3.42 -36.05
C PHE A 491 5.79 -2.00 -35.87
N ASP A 492 4.47 -1.83 -36.01
CA ASP A 492 3.80 -0.55 -35.80
C ASP A 492 4.04 -0.04 -34.37
N GLU A 493 3.85 -0.91 -33.37
CA GLU A 493 4.03 -0.57 -31.96
C GLU A 493 5.50 -0.30 -31.57
N VAL A 494 6.45 -1.07 -32.14
CA VAL A 494 7.88 -0.83 -31.97
C VAL A 494 8.26 0.56 -32.51
N SER A 495 7.69 0.93 -33.67
CA SER A 495 7.95 2.23 -34.30
C SER A 495 7.31 3.41 -33.53
N ALA A 496 6.13 3.21 -32.98
CA ALA A 496 5.38 4.23 -32.23
C ALA A 496 6.00 4.60 -30.87
N ARG A 497 6.90 3.77 -30.30
CA ARG A 497 7.51 4.04 -28.98
C ARG A 497 8.43 5.25 -28.92
N GLY A 498 8.98 5.71 -30.07
CA GLY A 498 9.78 6.92 -30.12
C GLY A 498 10.93 6.97 -29.08
N ASP A 499 10.99 8.06 -28.33
CA ASP A 499 12.00 8.31 -27.27
C ASP A 499 11.85 7.41 -26.03
N GLY A 500 10.73 6.72 -25.87
CA GLY A 500 10.56 5.71 -24.82
C GLY A 500 11.56 4.55 -24.89
N TRP A 501 12.15 4.30 -26.07
CA TRP A 501 13.25 3.35 -26.20
C TRP A 501 14.49 3.77 -25.39
N ILE A 502 14.71 5.07 -25.20
CA ILE A 502 15.84 5.57 -24.38
C ILE A 502 15.60 5.17 -22.92
N THR A 503 14.40 5.36 -22.40
CA THR A 503 14.03 4.92 -21.04
C THR A 503 14.20 3.41 -20.89
N PHE A 504 13.68 2.63 -21.84
CA PHE A 504 13.83 1.18 -21.85
C PHE A 504 15.30 0.76 -21.85
N LEU A 505 16.13 1.27 -22.75
CA LEU A 505 17.54 0.92 -22.85
C LEU A 505 18.32 1.28 -21.57
N ALA A 506 18.02 2.43 -20.96
CA ALA A 506 18.60 2.84 -19.69
C ALA A 506 18.25 1.87 -18.56
N LEU A 507 16.98 1.47 -18.46
CA LEU A 507 16.51 0.49 -17.46
C LEU A 507 17.10 -0.90 -17.72
N VAL A 508 17.18 -1.36 -18.97
CA VAL A 508 17.83 -2.62 -19.34
C VAL A 508 19.31 -2.61 -18.96
N ALA A 509 20.02 -1.53 -19.26
CA ALA A 509 21.42 -1.38 -18.90
C ALA A 509 21.63 -1.44 -17.37
N LEU A 510 20.79 -0.71 -16.62
CA LEU A 510 20.85 -0.69 -15.16
C LEU A 510 20.50 -2.06 -14.56
N LEU A 511 19.42 -2.70 -15.01
CA LEU A 511 19.01 -4.02 -14.52
C LEU A 511 20.06 -5.08 -14.87
N THR A 512 20.70 -5.00 -16.04
CA THR A 512 21.81 -5.86 -16.41
C THR A 512 23.02 -5.66 -15.48
N ALA A 513 23.37 -4.40 -15.17
CA ALA A 513 24.45 -4.09 -14.23
C ALA A 513 24.14 -4.61 -12.81
N VAL A 514 22.90 -4.44 -12.34
CA VAL A 514 22.42 -4.98 -11.05
C VAL A 514 22.48 -6.52 -11.04
N SER A 515 22.06 -7.17 -12.12
CA SER A 515 22.10 -8.64 -12.25
C SER A 515 23.54 -9.19 -12.28
N LEU A 516 24.46 -8.50 -12.97
CA LEU A 516 25.89 -8.82 -12.95
C LEU A 516 26.49 -8.65 -11.55
N ALA A 517 26.17 -7.52 -10.89
CA ALA A 517 26.61 -7.24 -9.53
C ALA A 517 26.05 -8.29 -8.55
N PHE A 518 24.78 -8.67 -8.70
CA PHE A 518 24.15 -9.73 -7.93
C PHE A 518 24.91 -11.05 -8.06
N GLY A 519 25.16 -11.52 -9.29
CA GLY A 519 25.90 -12.75 -9.54
C GLY A 519 27.29 -12.74 -8.91
N ARG A 520 28.05 -11.63 -9.06
CA ARG A 520 29.36 -11.45 -8.43
C ARG A 520 29.29 -11.50 -6.91
N GLN A 521 28.35 -10.76 -6.30
CA GLN A 521 28.24 -10.73 -4.83
C GLN A 521 27.73 -12.07 -4.29
N LEU A 522 26.92 -12.78 -5.05
CA LEU A 522 26.46 -14.12 -4.70
C LEU A 522 27.63 -15.14 -4.67
N GLU A 523 28.54 -15.09 -5.65
CA GLU A 523 29.74 -15.91 -5.65
C GLU A 523 30.65 -15.61 -4.43
N LEU A 524 30.77 -14.33 -4.05
CA LEU A 524 31.55 -13.89 -2.89
C LEU A 524 30.85 -14.13 -1.55
N SER A 525 29.57 -14.47 -1.55
CA SER A 525 28.72 -14.56 -0.33
C SER A 525 29.12 -15.72 0.59
N ALA A 526 29.80 -16.76 0.05
CA ALA A 526 30.30 -17.86 0.84
C ALA A 526 31.39 -17.41 1.85
N ASP A 527 32.22 -16.43 1.46
CA ASP A 527 33.37 -15.96 2.22
C ASP A 527 33.14 -14.60 2.89
N SER A 528 32.08 -13.90 2.54
CA SER A 528 31.81 -12.53 3.00
C SER A 528 30.34 -12.28 3.36
N ALA A 529 30.10 -12.02 4.65
CA ALA A 529 28.78 -11.64 5.12
C ALA A 529 28.26 -10.31 4.52
N LEU A 530 29.17 -9.39 4.16
CA LEU A 530 28.80 -8.16 3.46
C LEU A 530 28.39 -8.44 2.02
N ALA A 531 29.08 -9.37 1.34
CA ALA A 531 28.69 -9.80 0.00
C ALA A 531 27.33 -10.49 0.00
N ALA A 532 27.02 -11.31 1.01
CA ALA A 532 25.70 -11.91 1.18
C ALA A 532 24.59 -10.86 1.39
N ALA A 533 24.85 -9.81 2.17
CA ALA A 533 23.91 -8.69 2.33
C ALA A 533 23.80 -7.87 1.04
N SER A 534 24.91 -7.63 0.33
CA SER A 534 24.93 -6.93 -0.95
C SER A 534 24.13 -7.69 -2.02
N SER A 535 24.27 -9.01 -2.09
CA SER A 535 23.51 -9.82 -3.05
C SER A 535 22.01 -9.78 -2.76
N PHE A 536 21.56 -9.84 -1.51
CA PHE A 536 20.15 -9.68 -1.18
C PHE A 536 19.63 -8.29 -1.56
N ALA A 537 20.37 -7.22 -1.23
CA ALA A 537 19.98 -5.86 -1.59
C ALA A 537 19.93 -5.66 -3.12
N LEU A 538 20.85 -6.27 -3.89
CA LEU A 538 20.82 -6.26 -5.36
C LEU A 538 19.66 -7.08 -5.92
N ALA A 539 19.30 -8.22 -5.32
CA ALA A 539 18.12 -8.99 -5.69
C ALA A 539 16.83 -8.15 -5.49
N THR A 540 16.75 -7.47 -4.36
CA THR A 540 15.62 -6.56 -4.04
C THR A 540 15.55 -5.39 -5.05
N ALA A 541 16.70 -4.77 -5.39
CA ALA A 541 16.78 -3.76 -6.45
C ALA A 541 16.38 -4.33 -7.81
N GLY A 542 16.81 -5.55 -8.14
CA GLY A 542 16.48 -6.23 -9.39
C GLY A 542 14.97 -6.45 -9.55
N VAL A 543 14.28 -6.90 -8.50
CA VAL A 543 12.81 -7.04 -8.52
C VAL A 543 12.15 -5.68 -8.69
N GLY A 544 12.56 -4.64 -7.95
CA GLY A 544 12.01 -3.29 -8.10
C GLY A 544 12.20 -2.70 -9.51
N LEU A 545 13.39 -2.85 -10.11
CA LEU A 545 13.65 -2.41 -11.48
C LEU A 545 12.88 -3.24 -12.51
N LEU A 546 12.71 -4.54 -12.27
CA LEU A 546 11.89 -5.41 -13.14
C LEU A 546 10.43 -4.97 -13.15
N LEU A 547 9.89 -4.53 -12.02
CA LEU A 547 8.53 -3.98 -11.94
C LEU A 547 8.42 -2.69 -12.76
N ILE A 548 9.39 -1.75 -12.62
CA ILE A 548 9.39 -0.51 -13.42
C ILE A 548 9.46 -0.85 -14.92
N LEU A 549 10.33 -1.76 -15.29
CA LEU A 549 10.48 -2.18 -16.68
C LEU A 549 9.24 -2.91 -17.21
N GLY A 550 8.60 -3.73 -16.36
CA GLY A 550 7.36 -4.45 -16.69
C GLY A 550 6.19 -3.50 -17.00
N MET A 551 6.08 -2.40 -16.25
CA MET A 551 5.04 -1.40 -16.47
C MET A 551 5.14 -0.67 -17.83
N GLU A 552 6.26 -0.77 -18.54
CA GLU A 552 6.41 -0.23 -19.90
C GLU A 552 5.78 -1.15 -20.96
N PHE A 553 5.51 -2.42 -20.65
CA PHE A 553 5.06 -3.42 -21.60
C PHE A 553 3.72 -4.08 -21.23
N PHE A 554 3.38 -4.08 -19.95
CA PHE A 554 2.18 -4.71 -19.42
C PHE A 554 1.39 -3.73 -18.59
N TRP A 555 0.08 -3.86 -18.63
CA TRP A 555 -0.81 -3.00 -17.87
C TRP A 555 -1.99 -3.80 -17.30
N LEU A 556 -2.53 -3.28 -16.21
CA LEU A 556 -3.75 -3.78 -15.62
C LEU A 556 -4.92 -2.97 -16.20
N HIS A 557 -5.84 -3.66 -16.79
CA HIS A 557 -7.01 -3.05 -17.40
C HIS A 557 -7.82 -2.28 -16.35
N ASP A 558 -8.17 -1.03 -16.64
CA ASP A 558 -9.04 -0.21 -15.79
C ASP A 558 -10.15 0.45 -16.62
N LEU A 559 -11.20 0.95 -15.94
CA LEU A 559 -12.33 1.60 -16.62
C LEU A 559 -11.94 2.95 -17.24
N TRP A 560 -10.83 3.55 -16.83
CA TRP A 560 -10.39 4.82 -17.36
C TRP A 560 -9.67 4.69 -18.70
N GLY A 561 -9.35 3.46 -19.12
CA GLY A 561 -8.53 3.24 -20.30
C GLY A 561 -7.14 3.87 -20.16
N THR A 562 -6.58 3.86 -18.94
CA THR A 562 -5.27 4.39 -18.62
C THR A 562 -4.39 3.31 -18.00
N ARG A 563 -3.14 3.63 -17.67
CA ARG A 563 -2.28 2.74 -16.89
C ARG A 563 -2.18 3.12 -15.42
N SER A 564 -3.08 3.97 -14.89
CA SER A 564 -3.04 4.44 -13.50
C SER A 564 -3.01 3.29 -12.51
N THR A 565 -3.91 2.32 -12.65
CA THR A 565 -3.95 1.11 -11.81
C THR A 565 -2.61 0.35 -11.80
N THR A 566 -1.95 0.24 -12.94
CA THR A 566 -0.62 -0.41 -13.07
C THR A 566 0.44 0.37 -12.32
N LEU A 567 0.50 1.68 -12.56
CA LEU A 567 1.49 2.57 -11.95
C LEU A 567 1.31 2.65 -10.43
N LEU A 568 0.08 2.67 -9.95
CA LEU A 568 -0.25 2.63 -8.54
C LEU A 568 0.22 1.31 -7.91
N LYS A 569 -0.25 0.18 -8.40
CA LYS A 569 -0.03 -1.13 -7.77
C LYS A 569 1.42 -1.59 -7.85
N LEU A 570 2.01 -1.58 -9.04
CA LEU A 570 3.38 -2.06 -9.24
C LEU A 570 4.42 -0.99 -8.90
N GLY A 571 4.12 0.29 -9.14
CA GLY A 571 4.98 1.41 -8.80
C GLY A 571 5.21 1.54 -7.30
N TYR A 572 4.15 1.39 -6.49
CA TYR A 572 4.27 1.37 -5.04
C TYR A 572 5.19 0.25 -4.54
N HIS A 573 5.00 -0.96 -5.07
CA HIS A 573 5.84 -2.09 -4.68
C HIS A 573 7.31 -1.87 -5.08
N ALA A 574 7.54 -1.33 -6.28
CA ALA A 574 8.88 -0.94 -6.72
C ALA A 574 9.50 0.10 -5.77
N TRP A 575 8.73 1.14 -5.37
CA TRP A 575 9.19 2.17 -4.44
C TRP A 575 9.66 1.59 -3.10
N ILE A 576 8.89 0.64 -2.52
CA ILE A 576 9.25 -0.06 -1.27
C ILE A 576 10.60 -0.76 -1.41
N LEU A 577 10.75 -1.59 -2.44
CA LEU A 577 11.95 -2.41 -2.64
C LEU A 577 13.18 -1.55 -2.94
N LEU A 578 13.01 -0.53 -3.78
CA LEU A 578 14.10 0.37 -4.15
C LEU A 578 14.55 1.25 -2.98
N SER A 579 13.66 1.65 -2.07
CA SER A 579 14.00 2.44 -0.88
C SER A 579 15.03 1.71 0.00
N VAL A 580 14.78 0.44 0.28
CA VAL A 580 15.69 -0.39 1.09
C VAL A 580 17.03 -0.61 0.38
N SER A 581 16.96 -0.96 -0.90
CA SER A 581 18.17 -1.24 -1.70
C SER A 581 19.03 0.01 -1.90
N ALA A 582 18.41 1.17 -2.13
CA ALA A 582 19.09 2.44 -2.29
C ALA A 582 19.78 2.88 -0.98
N ALA A 583 19.12 2.71 0.17
CA ALA A 583 19.73 3.03 1.47
C ALA A 583 20.96 2.13 1.78
N PHE A 584 20.84 0.82 1.52
CA PHE A 584 21.98 -0.09 1.61
C PHE A 584 23.06 0.27 0.60
N GLY A 585 22.70 0.58 -0.64
CA GLY A 585 23.60 0.97 -1.72
C GLY A 585 24.41 2.22 -1.37
N ALA A 586 23.78 3.24 -0.82
CA ALA A 586 24.46 4.44 -0.33
C ALA A 586 25.54 4.11 0.73
N PHE A 587 25.20 3.25 1.69
CA PHE A 587 26.16 2.74 2.66
C PHE A 587 27.32 2.00 1.98
N HIS A 588 27.01 1.09 1.05
CA HIS A 588 28.00 0.28 0.35
C HIS A 588 28.99 1.16 -0.42
N VAL A 589 28.50 2.12 -1.22
CA VAL A 589 29.34 3.07 -1.97
C VAL A 589 30.23 3.88 -1.02
N PHE A 590 29.61 4.44 0.04
CA PHE A 590 30.34 5.27 1.01
C PHE A 590 31.48 4.51 1.70
N THR A 591 31.30 3.23 2.01
CA THR A 591 32.29 2.41 2.71
C THR A 591 33.33 1.75 1.80
N ALA A 592 32.91 1.37 0.58
CA ALA A 592 33.79 0.75 -0.41
C ALA A 592 34.72 1.76 -1.10
N TRP A 593 34.22 2.99 -1.33
CA TRP A 593 35.01 4.03 -2.00
C TRP A 593 35.97 4.72 -1.02
N ARG A 594 37.18 4.18 -0.89
CA ARG A 594 38.25 4.71 -0.04
C ARG A 594 39.36 5.31 -0.91
N PRO A 595 39.24 6.60 -1.29
CA PRO A 595 40.22 7.22 -2.17
C PRO A 595 41.56 7.40 -1.48
N THR A 596 42.64 7.15 -2.22
CA THR A 596 44.05 7.38 -1.80
C THR A 596 44.66 8.54 -2.57
N ARG A 597 44.08 8.95 -3.70
CA ARG A 597 44.54 10.04 -4.55
C ARG A 597 43.59 11.23 -4.47
N LEU A 598 44.10 12.46 -4.72
CA LEU A 598 43.28 13.68 -4.69
C LEU A 598 42.11 13.60 -5.64
N SER A 599 42.28 13.09 -6.87
CA SER A 599 41.17 12.90 -7.84
C SER A 599 40.05 12.00 -7.30
N GLY A 600 40.40 10.97 -6.53
CA GLY A 600 39.42 10.09 -5.89
C GLY A 600 38.66 10.80 -4.75
N HIS A 601 39.33 11.67 -3.97
CA HIS A 601 38.69 12.49 -2.94
C HIS A 601 37.70 13.48 -3.57
N VAL A 602 38.11 14.17 -4.64
CA VAL A 602 37.24 15.07 -5.42
C VAL A 602 36.03 14.31 -5.97
N GLY A 603 36.25 13.15 -6.59
CA GLY A 603 35.16 12.32 -7.11
C GLY A 603 34.16 11.89 -6.03
N ARG A 604 34.65 11.46 -4.86
CA ARG A 604 33.79 11.08 -3.71
C ARG A 604 33.02 12.28 -3.18
N SER A 605 33.64 13.45 -3.07
CA SER A 605 32.96 14.67 -2.64
C SER A 605 31.91 15.12 -3.64
N ALA A 606 32.17 15.02 -4.94
CA ALA A 606 31.20 15.30 -5.99
C ALA A 606 30.00 14.34 -5.94
N TRP A 607 30.23 13.04 -5.72
CA TRP A 607 29.16 12.06 -5.54
C TRP A 607 28.31 12.37 -4.32
N LEU A 608 28.92 12.73 -3.18
CA LEU A 608 28.18 13.11 -1.96
C LEU A 608 27.37 14.38 -2.19
N ALA A 609 27.94 15.39 -2.86
CA ALA A 609 27.23 16.62 -3.20
C ALA A 609 26.06 16.37 -4.14
N ALA A 610 26.24 15.57 -5.19
CA ALA A 610 25.16 15.19 -6.11
C ALA A 610 24.05 14.42 -5.38
N THR A 611 24.41 13.45 -4.52
CA THR A 611 23.46 12.72 -3.71
C THR A 611 22.66 13.65 -2.80
N ALA A 612 23.34 14.59 -2.11
CA ALA A 612 22.68 15.56 -1.25
C ALA A 612 21.73 16.47 -2.03
N LEU A 613 22.14 16.96 -3.21
CA LEU A 613 21.30 17.81 -4.07
C LEU A 613 20.05 17.07 -4.57
N ILE A 614 20.20 15.81 -4.99
CA ILE A 614 19.07 14.97 -5.44
C ILE A 614 18.08 14.74 -4.30
N LEU A 615 18.58 14.39 -3.11
CA LEU A 615 17.72 14.16 -1.94
C LEU A 615 17.07 15.45 -1.45
N LEU A 616 17.75 16.59 -1.51
CA LEU A 616 17.18 17.89 -1.21
C LEU A 616 16.06 18.25 -2.19
N ALA A 617 16.29 18.07 -3.51
CA ALA A 617 15.26 18.32 -4.52
C ALA A 617 14.02 17.45 -4.28
N ALA A 618 14.20 16.15 -3.98
CA ALA A 618 13.12 15.24 -3.66
C ALA A 618 12.43 15.51 -2.29
N SER A 619 13.08 16.29 -1.41
CA SER A 619 12.52 16.75 -0.13
C SER A 619 11.63 17.99 -0.24
N ILE A 620 11.70 18.71 -1.37
CA ILE A 620 10.92 19.94 -1.56
C ILE A 620 9.43 19.60 -1.59
N PHE A 621 9.03 18.56 -2.32
CA PHE A 621 7.63 18.14 -2.37
C PHE A 621 7.02 17.92 -0.97
N PRO A 622 7.55 17.02 -0.11
CA PRO A 622 6.94 16.78 1.19
C PRO A 622 6.90 18.01 2.09
N LEU A 623 7.91 18.86 2.03
CA LEU A 623 7.94 20.09 2.80
C LEU A 623 6.89 21.09 2.29
N ALA A 624 6.95 21.45 1.01
CA ALA A 624 6.08 22.46 0.43
C ALA A 624 4.59 22.03 0.43
N ALA A 625 4.32 20.76 0.11
CA ALA A 625 2.97 20.24 0.11
C ALA A 625 2.38 20.16 1.53
N SER A 626 3.19 19.84 2.55
CA SER A 626 2.74 19.91 3.95
C SER A 626 2.34 21.34 4.34
N PHE A 627 3.13 22.35 3.99
CA PHE A 627 2.78 23.76 4.25
C PHE A 627 1.53 24.18 3.49
N SER A 628 1.42 23.82 2.21
CA SER A 628 0.26 24.13 1.39
C SER A 628 -1.03 23.52 1.95
N ARG A 629 -1.03 22.20 2.24
CA ARG A 629 -2.20 21.48 2.75
C ARG A 629 -2.63 21.90 4.17
N THR A 630 -1.69 22.37 4.98
CA THR A 630 -1.97 22.85 6.35
C THR A 630 -2.26 24.34 6.41
N ASN A 631 -2.27 25.05 5.25
CA ASN A 631 -2.33 26.51 5.21
C ASN A 631 -1.26 27.15 6.10
N GLY A 632 0.02 26.76 5.92
CA GLY A 632 1.12 27.22 6.75
C GLY A 632 1.01 26.82 8.22
N PHE A 633 0.38 25.69 8.52
CA PHE A 633 0.05 25.22 9.89
C PHE A 633 -0.92 26.13 10.65
N GLN A 634 -1.78 26.84 9.95
CA GLN A 634 -2.81 27.72 10.53
C GLN A 634 -4.16 27.01 10.69
N ASN A 635 -4.39 25.88 10.01
CA ASN A 635 -5.62 25.12 10.14
C ASN A 635 -5.85 24.68 11.60
N ARG A 636 -7.12 24.56 12.00
CA ARG A 636 -7.48 24.09 13.34
C ARG A 636 -7.08 22.62 13.50
N ARG A 637 -6.41 22.29 14.58
CA ARG A 637 -5.98 20.93 14.91
C ARG A 637 -7.11 20.08 15.48
N HIS A 638 -7.38 18.95 14.86
CA HIS A 638 -8.32 17.92 15.35
C HIS A 638 -7.95 16.55 14.74
N LEU A 639 -8.60 15.49 15.20
CA LEU A 639 -8.47 14.16 14.64
C LEU A 639 -9.81 13.60 14.17
N ASP A 640 -10.89 14.31 14.42
CA ASP A 640 -12.24 13.93 14.00
C ASP A 640 -12.42 14.24 12.51
N GLY A 641 -12.48 13.21 11.68
CA GLY A 641 -12.64 13.34 10.24
C GLY A 641 -13.98 13.90 9.77
N LEU A 642 -14.97 14.02 10.66
CA LEU A 642 -16.29 14.58 10.35
C LEU A 642 -16.52 15.94 11.01
N ILE A 643 -15.47 16.64 11.45
CA ILE A 643 -15.60 17.93 12.15
C ILE A 643 -16.23 19.01 11.28
N LEU A 644 -15.96 19.01 9.96
CA LEU A 644 -16.59 19.95 9.02
C LEU A 644 -18.09 19.66 8.90
N VAL A 645 -18.48 18.39 8.80
CA VAL A 645 -19.88 17.98 8.81
C VAL A 645 -20.57 18.45 10.11
N LYS A 646 -19.93 18.21 11.25
CA LYS A 646 -20.44 18.70 12.56
C LYS A 646 -20.61 20.22 12.59
N THR A 647 -19.72 20.95 11.94
CA THR A 647 -19.70 22.42 11.96
C THR A 647 -20.71 23.04 11.01
N PHE A 648 -20.80 22.51 9.78
CA PHE A 648 -21.58 23.11 8.70
C PHE A 648 -22.91 22.41 8.44
N GLU A 649 -23.04 21.13 8.81
CA GLU A 649 -24.20 20.28 8.63
C GLU A 649 -24.56 19.55 9.93
N PRO A 650 -24.80 20.26 11.05
CA PRO A 650 -24.95 19.63 12.37
C PRO A 650 -26.06 18.59 12.43
N ALA A 651 -27.17 18.79 11.73
CA ALA A 651 -28.27 17.83 11.68
C ALA A 651 -27.86 16.51 10.98
N GLU A 652 -27.07 16.58 9.91
CA GLU A 652 -26.50 15.39 9.22
C GLU A 652 -25.51 14.65 10.14
N TYR A 653 -24.70 15.39 10.91
CA TYR A 653 -23.79 14.80 11.88
C TYR A 653 -24.54 14.07 13.00
N GLU A 654 -25.55 14.69 13.61
CA GLU A 654 -26.32 14.09 14.68
C GLU A 654 -27.18 12.91 14.22
N ALA A 655 -27.70 12.95 12.98
CA ALA A 655 -28.34 11.81 12.36
C ALA A 655 -27.40 10.62 12.19
N THR A 656 -26.14 10.87 11.79
CA THR A 656 -25.11 9.84 11.69
C THR A 656 -24.78 9.23 13.05
N GLU A 657 -24.63 10.07 14.10
CA GLU A 657 -24.38 9.60 15.48
C GLU A 657 -25.56 8.78 16.00
N TRP A 658 -26.80 9.21 15.74
CA TRP A 658 -28.00 8.46 16.09
C TRP A 658 -28.02 7.07 15.45
N LEU A 659 -27.72 6.98 14.13
CA LEU A 659 -27.63 5.70 13.41
C LEU A 659 -26.55 4.79 13.99
N TRP A 660 -25.47 5.33 14.54
CA TRP A 660 -24.44 4.57 15.22
C TRP A 660 -24.89 4.04 16.59
N GLN A 661 -25.66 4.80 17.34
CA GLN A 661 -26.03 4.50 18.71
C GLN A 661 -27.28 3.64 18.81
N GLU A 662 -28.26 3.86 17.92
CA GLU A 662 -29.60 3.29 18.06
C GLU A 662 -29.90 2.19 17.03
N VAL A 663 -29.05 2.01 16.01
CA VAL A 663 -29.31 1.02 14.97
C VAL A 663 -28.28 -0.11 15.06
N ASP A 664 -28.75 -1.26 15.51
CA ASP A 664 -27.94 -2.48 15.59
C ASP A 664 -27.88 -3.23 14.25
N GLY A 665 -26.80 -4.02 14.07
CA GLY A 665 -26.63 -4.87 12.90
C GLY A 665 -26.40 -4.11 11.60
N THR A 666 -26.93 -4.66 10.50
CA THR A 666 -26.74 -4.16 9.14
C THR A 666 -28.05 -4.07 8.36
N PRO A 667 -29.10 -3.38 8.89
CA PRO A 667 -30.33 -3.14 8.13
C PRO A 667 -30.04 -2.25 6.92
N VAL A 668 -30.83 -2.42 5.86
CA VAL A 668 -30.68 -1.61 4.64
C VAL A 668 -31.28 -0.23 4.86
N ILE A 669 -30.48 0.81 4.55
CA ILE A 669 -30.93 2.20 4.55
C ILE A 669 -31.01 2.72 3.12
N LEU A 670 -32.07 3.44 2.78
CA LEU A 670 -32.20 4.16 1.51
C LEU A 670 -31.70 5.58 1.68
N GLU A 671 -30.76 5.99 0.84
CA GLU A 671 -30.30 7.37 0.64
C GLU A 671 -30.28 7.71 -0.85
N ALA A 672 -30.18 8.98 -1.21
CA ALA A 672 -30.11 9.39 -2.61
C ALA A 672 -28.89 8.82 -3.31
N VAL A 673 -29.06 8.40 -4.56
CA VAL A 673 -27.99 7.89 -5.41
C VAL A 673 -27.47 8.97 -6.35
N GLY A 674 -26.18 9.02 -6.59
CA GLY A 674 -25.52 9.94 -7.52
C GLY A 674 -24.20 9.44 -8.01
N ASP A 675 -23.39 10.31 -8.62
CA ASP A 675 -22.13 9.94 -9.22
C ASP A 675 -21.05 9.70 -8.16
N SER A 676 -20.03 8.91 -8.54
CA SER A 676 -18.86 8.68 -7.71
C SER A 676 -18.05 9.96 -7.48
N PHE A 677 -17.23 9.98 -6.44
CA PHE A 677 -16.45 11.15 -6.02
C PHE A 677 -17.28 12.38 -5.66
N SER A 678 -18.45 12.14 -5.09
CA SER A 678 -19.42 13.18 -4.74
C SER A 678 -19.92 13.01 -3.30
N GLY A 679 -20.82 13.90 -2.86
CA GLY A 679 -21.46 13.83 -1.56
C GLY A 679 -22.53 12.73 -1.40
N TYR A 680 -22.83 11.95 -2.44
CA TYR A 680 -23.74 10.81 -2.37
C TYR A 680 -23.11 9.62 -1.65
N ALA A 681 -23.94 8.67 -1.22
CA ALA A 681 -23.53 7.53 -0.39
C ALA A 681 -22.91 7.93 0.96
N ARG A 682 -23.24 9.15 1.46
CA ARG A 682 -22.63 9.71 2.67
C ARG A 682 -23.09 9.00 3.95
N VAL A 683 -24.36 8.55 3.98
CA VAL A 683 -24.91 7.87 5.15
C VAL A 683 -24.31 6.49 5.30
N SER A 684 -24.32 5.69 4.23
CA SER A 684 -23.68 4.36 4.22
C SER A 684 -22.17 4.44 4.47
N SER A 685 -21.47 5.43 3.94
CA SER A 685 -20.04 5.63 4.19
C SER A 685 -19.75 5.94 5.65
N ARG A 686 -20.50 6.83 6.26
CA ARG A 686 -20.29 7.27 7.64
C ARG A 686 -20.76 6.24 8.67
N THR A 687 -21.70 5.35 8.31
CA THR A 687 -22.30 4.40 9.25
C THR A 687 -21.98 2.94 8.99
N GLY A 688 -21.58 2.56 7.77
CA GLY A 688 -21.40 1.17 7.35
C GLY A 688 -22.72 0.40 7.12
N LEU A 689 -23.87 1.08 7.18
CA LEU A 689 -25.15 0.48 6.86
C LEU A 689 -25.26 0.25 5.34
N PRO A 690 -25.71 -0.93 4.87
CA PRO A 690 -25.88 -1.16 3.45
C PRO A 690 -26.95 -0.24 2.86
N THR A 691 -26.63 0.44 1.73
CA THR A 691 -27.62 1.15 0.92
C THR A 691 -27.97 0.38 -0.34
N VAL A 692 -29.10 0.72 -0.98
CA VAL A 692 -29.55 0.02 -2.20
C VAL A 692 -28.51 0.14 -3.31
N LEU A 693 -27.94 1.33 -3.50
CA LEU A 693 -26.83 1.61 -4.39
C LEU A 693 -26.09 2.85 -3.88
N GLY A 694 -24.78 2.72 -3.68
CA GLY A 694 -23.89 3.84 -3.36
C GLY A 694 -23.31 4.49 -4.61
N TRP A 695 -21.98 4.45 -4.80
CA TRP A 695 -21.33 4.98 -5.99
C TRP A 695 -21.33 3.97 -7.14
N PRO A 696 -22.12 4.16 -8.19
CA PRO A 696 -22.31 3.16 -9.25
C PRO A 696 -21.03 2.81 -10.00
N TYR A 697 -20.19 3.82 -10.25
CA TYR A 697 -18.93 3.62 -10.97
C TYR A 697 -17.95 2.74 -10.18
N HIS A 698 -17.84 2.94 -8.86
CA HIS A 698 -16.98 2.13 -8.00
C HIS A 698 -17.49 0.69 -7.92
N GLU A 699 -18.80 0.48 -7.80
CA GLU A 699 -19.38 -0.87 -7.82
C GLU A 699 -19.12 -1.59 -9.15
N GLN A 700 -19.21 -0.88 -10.27
CA GLN A 700 -18.82 -1.43 -11.57
C GLN A 700 -17.33 -1.75 -11.63
N LEU A 701 -16.47 -0.82 -11.17
CA LEU A 701 -15.02 -1.00 -11.16
C LEU A 701 -14.60 -2.24 -10.37
N TRP A 702 -15.15 -2.42 -9.18
CA TRP A 702 -14.76 -3.48 -8.27
C TRP A 702 -15.34 -4.84 -8.64
N ARG A 703 -16.53 -4.88 -9.27
CA ARG A 703 -17.21 -6.12 -9.68
C ARG A 703 -16.98 -6.50 -11.12
N GLY A 704 -16.44 -5.59 -11.94
CA GLY A 704 -16.21 -5.79 -13.37
C GLY A 704 -17.47 -5.95 -14.20
N SER A 705 -18.63 -5.69 -13.63
CA SER A 705 -19.94 -5.86 -14.27
C SER A 705 -20.93 -4.82 -13.78
N LEU A 706 -21.79 -4.36 -14.65
CA LEU A 706 -22.95 -3.53 -14.32
C LEU A 706 -24.15 -4.37 -13.82
N GLU A 707 -24.15 -5.68 -14.08
CA GLU A 707 -25.30 -6.54 -13.84
C GLU A 707 -25.85 -6.47 -12.40
N PRO A 708 -25.04 -6.50 -11.33
CA PRO A 708 -25.57 -6.45 -9.96
C PRO A 708 -26.27 -5.16 -9.58
N GLN A 709 -26.05 -4.06 -10.31
CA GLN A 709 -26.63 -2.74 -10.03
C GLN A 709 -27.73 -2.33 -11.01
N VAL A 710 -28.04 -3.16 -12.04
CA VAL A 710 -29.07 -2.85 -13.04
C VAL A 710 -30.42 -2.59 -12.37
N GLY A 711 -31.06 -1.47 -12.72
CA GLY A 711 -32.36 -1.07 -12.22
C GLY A 711 -32.40 -0.53 -10.79
N ARG A 712 -31.25 -0.52 -10.07
CA ARG A 712 -31.20 -0.02 -8.67
C ARG A 712 -31.22 1.51 -8.60
N ARG A 713 -30.50 2.19 -9.49
CA ARG A 713 -30.53 3.67 -9.57
C ARG A 713 -31.94 4.15 -9.83
N GLU A 714 -32.60 3.60 -10.84
CA GLU A 714 -33.97 3.92 -11.22
C GLU A 714 -34.95 3.61 -10.08
N ALA A 715 -34.73 2.51 -9.36
CA ALA A 715 -35.57 2.15 -8.21
C ALA A 715 -35.41 3.16 -7.07
N VAL A 716 -34.21 3.57 -6.71
CA VAL A 716 -33.95 4.60 -5.68
C VAL A 716 -34.59 5.93 -6.07
N GLU A 717 -34.34 6.41 -7.31
CA GLU A 717 -34.92 7.64 -7.83
C GLU A 717 -36.45 7.56 -7.85
N ARG A 718 -37.03 6.41 -8.22
CA ARG A 718 -38.45 6.20 -8.23
C ARG A 718 -39.07 6.26 -6.84
N VAL A 719 -38.42 5.66 -5.83
CA VAL A 719 -38.89 5.76 -4.45
C VAL A 719 -38.97 7.22 -4.01
N TYR A 720 -37.99 8.06 -4.34
CA TYR A 720 -38.01 9.47 -3.93
C TYR A 720 -38.90 10.36 -4.79
N THR A 721 -39.17 10.01 -6.06
CA THR A 721 -39.97 10.84 -6.97
C THR A 721 -41.46 10.52 -7.00
N THR A 722 -41.85 9.25 -6.81
CA THR A 722 -43.27 8.88 -6.80
C THR A 722 -44.02 9.53 -5.64
N THR A 723 -45.30 9.93 -5.88
CA THR A 723 -46.22 10.37 -4.84
C THR A 723 -47.15 9.24 -4.34
N ASP A 724 -47.09 8.05 -5.00
CA ASP A 724 -47.87 6.88 -4.59
C ASP A 724 -47.15 6.11 -3.45
N PRO A 725 -47.74 6.06 -2.24
CA PRO A 725 -47.14 5.33 -1.13
C PRO A 725 -47.04 3.82 -1.36
N ASN A 726 -47.95 3.22 -2.13
CA ASN A 726 -47.95 1.77 -2.40
C ASN A 726 -46.81 1.39 -3.36
N GLU A 727 -46.58 2.18 -4.39
CA GLU A 727 -45.46 2.00 -5.30
C GLU A 727 -44.14 2.15 -4.53
N ALA A 728 -43.97 3.18 -3.71
CA ALA A 728 -42.79 3.37 -2.89
C ALA A 728 -42.57 2.18 -1.95
N ARG A 729 -43.62 1.72 -1.25
CA ARG A 729 -43.57 0.58 -0.34
C ARG A 729 -43.10 -0.70 -1.06
N ALA A 730 -43.66 -1.01 -2.21
CA ALA A 730 -43.34 -2.20 -2.98
C ALA A 730 -41.85 -2.23 -3.39
N ILE A 731 -41.26 -1.07 -3.73
CA ILE A 731 -39.83 -0.98 -4.06
C ILE A 731 -38.99 -1.12 -2.79
N LEU A 732 -39.35 -0.51 -1.67
CA LEU A 732 -38.67 -0.63 -0.40
C LEU A 732 -38.65 -2.10 0.09
N GLU A 733 -39.78 -2.80 -0.02
CA GLU A 733 -39.87 -4.23 0.32
C GLU A 733 -38.99 -5.12 -0.59
N ARG A 734 -38.93 -4.82 -1.89
CA ARG A 734 -38.08 -5.54 -2.85
C ARG A 734 -36.61 -5.56 -2.46
N TYR A 735 -36.09 -4.46 -1.89
CA TYR A 735 -34.68 -4.32 -1.48
C TYR A 735 -34.50 -4.49 0.03
N ASP A 736 -35.54 -4.92 0.76
CA ASP A 736 -35.54 -5.09 2.21
C ASP A 736 -35.08 -3.85 2.97
N VAL A 737 -35.51 -2.67 2.50
CA VAL A 737 -35.16 -1.38 3.12
C VAL A 737 -35.92 -1.24 4.45
N GLU A 738 -35.16 -1.04 5.53
CA GLU A 738 -35.71 -0.78 6.85
C GLU A 738 -35.79 0.70 7.16
N TYR A 739 -34.81 1.48 6.72
CA TYR A 739 -34.74 2.92 6.98
C TYR A 739 -34.73 3.72 5.68
N VAL A 740 -35.40 4.87 5.66
CA VAL A 740 -35.34 5.86 4.58
C VAL A 740 -34.77 7.15 5.14
N TYR A 741 -33.69 7.62 4.57
CA TYR A 741 -33.04 8.87 4.94
C TYR A 741 -33.53 10.02 4.05
N VAL A 742 -33.91 11.14 4.66
CA VAL A 742 -34.27 12.36 3.97
C VAL A 742 -33.53 13.52 4.62
N GLY A 743 -32.39 13.88 4.04
CA GLY A 743 -31.56 14.99 4.47
C GLY A 743 -31.43 16.08 3.42
N SER A 744 -30.34 16.84 3.49
CA SER A 744 -30.11 18.02 2.63
C SER A 744 -30.06 17.66 1.14
N LEU A 745 -29.41 16.57 0.74
CA LEU A 745 -29.34 16.14 -0.66
C LEU A 745 -30.68 15.69 -1.19
N GLU A 746 -31.43 14.89 -0.43
CA GLU A 746 -32.74 14.39 -0.82
C GLU A 746 -33.75 15.56 -0.97
N ARG A 747 -33.71 16.53 -0.06
CA ARG A 747 -34.55 17.73 -0.13
C ARG A 747 -34.16 18.68 -1.27
N GLY A 748 -32.86 18.73 -1.59
CA GLY A 748 -32.36 19.51 -2.73
C GLY A 748 -32.71 18.92 -4.09
N GLN A 749 -32.85 17.58 -4.16
CA GLN A 749 -33.06 16.85 -5.43
C GLN A 749 -34.53 16.53 -5.71
N PHE A 750 -35.33 16.25 -4.68
CA PHE A 750 -36.69 15.73 -4.83
C PHE A 750 -37.76 16.70 -4.30
N GLN A 751 -38.97 16.61 -4.85
CA GLN A 751 -40.07 17.48 -4.50
C GLN A 751 -40.59 17.20 -3.07
N PRO A 752 -40.94 18.22 -2.27
CA PRO A 752 -41.46 18.04 -0.91
C PRO A 752 -42.70 17.13 -0.85
N ALA A 753 -43.59 17.21 -1.85
CA ALA A 753 -44.80 16.39 -1.93
C ALA A 753 -44.47 14.88 -2.04
N SER A 754 -43.43 14.53 -2.77
CA SER A 754 -42.98 13.12 -2.88
C SER A 754 -42.26 12.63 -1.64
N LEU A 755 -41.57 13.50 -0.90
CA LEU A 755 -40.87 13.13 0.33
C LEU A 755 -41.83 12.97 1.52
N SER A 756 -42.93 13.73 1.57
CA SER A 756 -43.91 13.68 2.68
C SER A 756 -44.68 12.36 2.77
N LYS A 757 -44.74 11.59 1.67
CA LYS A 757 -45.47 10.30 1.63
C LYS A 757 -44.95 9.26 2.62
N PHE A 758 -43.65 9.30 2.97
CA PHE A 758 -43.06 8.34 3.89
C PHE A 758 -43.77 8.33 5.25
N GLY A 759 -44.20 9.49 5.76
CA GLY A 759 -44.93 9.58 7.00
C GLY A 759 -46.32 8.91 6.97
N LEU A 760 -46.86 8.56 5.78
CA LEU A 760 -48.13 7.85 5.67
C LEU A 760 -48.01 6.36 6.03
N PHE A 761 -46.83 5.73 5.79
CA PHE A 761 -46.64 4.29 5.93
C PHE A 761 -45.38 3.86 6.68
N MET A 762 -44.55 4.80 7.08
CA MET A 762 -43.37 4.56 7.94
C MET A 762 -43.48 5.42 9.21
N ASP A 763 -42.74 5.06 10.23
CA ASP A 763 -42.64 5.84 11.48
C ASP A 763 -41.41 6.73 11.45
N ILE A 764 -41.49 7.91 12.04
CA ILE A 764 -40.34 8.78 12.21
C ILE A 764 -39.47 8.22 13.34
N ALA A 765 -38.26 7.75 13.02
CA ALA A 765 -37.30 7.24 13.96
C ALA A 765 -36.37 8.35 14.50
N PHE A 766 -36.02 9.32 13.64
CA PHE A 766 -35.21 10.48 14.01
C PHE A 766 -35.66 11.70 13.21
N GLN A 767 -35.66 12.86 13.87
CA GLN A 767 -35.95 14.14 13.19
C GLN A 767 -35.18 15.27 13.89
N GLN A 768 -34.34 15.97 13.11
CA GLN A 768 -33.61 17.15 13.57
C GLN A 768 -33.28 18.06 12.40
N GLY A 769 -33.59 19.35 12.50
CA GLY A 769 -33.36 20.33 11.43
C GLY A 769 -33.97 19.86 10.11
N GLU A 770 -33.12 19.76 9.09
CA GLU A 770 -33.52 19.30 7.75
C GLU A 770 -33.52 17.78 7.60
N VAL A 771 -33.06 17.02 8.59
CA VAL A 771 -32.94 15.57 8.49
C VAL A 771 -34.11 14.86 9.13
N THR A 772 -34.70 13.91 8.41
CA THR A 772 -35.71 12.98 8.91
C THR A 772 -35.33 11.56 8.50
N ILE A 773 -35.29 10.65 9.47
CA ILE A 773 -35.08 9.21 9.21
C ILE A 773 -36.41 8.50 9.50
N TYR A 774 -36.92 7.80 8.50
CA TYR A 774 -38.14 7.00 8.62
C TYR A 774 -37.73 5.53 8.82
N ARG A 775 -38.49 4.82 9.67
CA ARG A 775 -38.35 3.36 9.90
C ARG A 775 -39.58 2.62 9.42
N ARG A 776 -39.38 1.47 8.77
CA ARG A 776 -40.43 0.56 8.38
C ARG A 776 -41.26 0.14 9.61
N ARG A 777 -42.62 0.27 9.51
CA ARG A 777 -43.49 -0.22 10.57
C ARG A 777 -43.37 -1.72 10.72
N GLU A 778 -43.21 -2.18 11.95
CA GLU A 778 -43.29 -3.60 12.22
C GLU A 778 -44.73 -4.08 11.90
N PRO A 779 -44.91 -5.26 11.24
CA PRO A 779 -46.24 -5.81 11.07
C PRO A 779 -46.86 -5.98 12.47
N ALA A 780 -48.10 -5.54 12.62
CA ALA A 780 -48.85 -5.72 13.87
C ALA A 780 -48.83 -7.23 14.20
N SER A 781 -48.22 -7.58 15.33
CA SER A 781 -48.07 -8.96 15.83
C SER A 781 -49.43 -9.60 16.08
#